data_01a7a65e1522125ae9de4eb7e698e356
#
_entry.id   01a7a65e1522125ae9de4eb7e698e356
#
_cell.length_a   1.000
_cell.length_b   1.000
_cell.length_c   1.000
_cell.angle_alpha   90.00
_cell.angle_beta   90.00
_cell.angle_gamma   90.00
#
_symmetry.space_group_name_H-M   'P 1'
#
loop_
_entity.id
_entity.type
_entity.pdbx_description
1 polymer ?
#
loop_
_entity_poly.entity_id
_entity_poly.type
_entity_poly.pdbx_seq_one_letter_code
_entity_poly.pdbx_strand_id
1 'polypeptide(L)'
;MRLLSKSVLILVLIVVVCLTTLIGLLHSRYNQPLVNFILAQVSPYQVVAKKIDYDIRTPYQIQFEHAEITENQQVLIHADSIQLWLSKSSITKDKLAFDGVQINNITSANMPLLASLPPLTIKRLVFNNTNLNTPTFAIKHGLIQFDNWQTPAANTPWWQSFNGSLKMSATSIKWHQFELQQLLINANKHHQQWQFDGISGLWHQAKITAQAQFNNTVHSLTIDQLTLNKFRLQDQQLVNDWQQQLAHHLAPLTAINIKRLDVIDSSVELAQWSADDINLSLQNWHWPQNYWQQQNSRLSFSASHAQWHQVNFEQPLAELQFMPQQIISHGMSAHMMEGFVRVDGWIDPQQLFVSDLKASGIKWFLNKDWPQIWQQWQHQYTDIIFKNLNINNSQITSSATAIPFQLAGIDIDVQDAVLKQNNQWGLWQGQLEANLGFGSINQVIINQAIATMHSNAGKWQLDKLVLPFNHGMLKARARVALNDPQRPWQLTLMGDTIPAQILSQWLSLPLPLTGAIDTQIKLHGLAGTQANFNHYLSGTANADFRQLALINITPQQLFTQWQQSNFSTVNQTATAPELPLTATPLILTAQHGTIQMQPLTAMAKGFALNIDSRWNLTDTKQQQLKLKLTTGCQQLIKEWLQGVSTVTVDSSCNGNTKYVPVKVEDTALPH
;
A
#
# COMPACT_ATOMS: atom_id res chain seq x y z
N MET A 1 34.95 84.78 -31.07
CA MET A 1 35.60 83.85 -30.08
C MET A 1 35.57 84.38 -28.62
N ARG A 2 35.84 85.67 -28.30
CA ARG A 2 35.87 86.16 -26.90
C ARG A 2 34.51 86.24 -26.17
N LEU A 3 33.39 86.33 -26.87
CA LEU A 3 32.02 86.32 -26.26
C LEU A 3 31.58 84.88 -25.93
N LEU A 4 31.91 83.85 -26.77
CA LEU A 4 31.60 82.49 -26.50
C LEU A 4 32.34 81.97 -25.28
N SER A 5 33.63 82.38 -25.09
CA SER A 5 34.40 81.92 -23.92
C SER A 5 33.86 82.46 -22.61
N LYS A 6 33.33 83.75 -22.62
CA LYS A 6 32.70 84.32 -21.42
C LYS A 6 31.36 83.67 -21.06
N SER A 7 30.54 83.33 -22.04
CA SER A 7 29.29 82.61 -21.83
C SER A 7 29.52 81.21 -21.30
N VAL A 8 30.52 80.49 -21.78
CA VAL A 8 30.91 79.18 -21.26
C VAL A 8 31.46 79.29 -19.83
N LEU A 9 32.26 80.30 -19.54
CA LEU A 9 32.77 80.55 -18.17
C LEU A 9 31.66 80.90 -17.17
N ILE A 10 30.68 81.68 -17.56
CA ILE A 10 29.48 82.01 -16.74
C ILE A 10 28.65 80.77 -16.50
N LEU A 11 28.43 79.96 -17.52
CA LEU A 11 27.70 78.70 -17.40
C LEU A 11 28.40 77.73 -16.45
N VAL A 12 29.73 77.58 -16.57
CA VAL A 12 30.51 76.75 -15.64
C VAL A 12 30.47 77.28 -14.23
N LEU A 13 30.55 78.61 -14.05
CA LEU A 13 30.45 79.24 -12.73
C LEU A 13 29.04 79.03 -12.09
N ILE A 14 27.98 79.14 -12.88
CA ILE A 14 26.62 78.84 -12.40
C ILE A 14 26.50 77.40 -12.00
N VAL A 15 26.99 76.43 -12.80
CA VAL A 15 27.00 75.02 -12.46
C VAL A 15 27.78 74.74 -11.19
N VAL A 16 28.98 75.35 -11.03
CA VAL A 16 29.79 75.21 -9.80
C VAL A 16 29.06 75.76 -8.59
N VAL A 17 28.43 76.95 -8.72
CA VAL A 17 27.64 77.55 -7.62
C VAL A 17 26.44 76.71 -7.28
N CYS A 18 25.73 76.19 -8.26
CA CYS A 18 24.59 75.26 -8.03
C CYS A 18 25.05 73.96 -7.34
N LEU A 19 26.19 73.37 -7.77
CA LEU A 19 26.73 72.16 -7.14
C LEU A 19 27.23 72.47 -5.71
N THR A 20 27.92 73.54 -5.46
CA THR A 20 28.40 73.94 -4.12
C THR A 20 27.22 74.24 -3.18
N THR A 21 26.15 74.92 -3.68
CA THR A 21 24.93 75.14 -2.94
C THR A 21 24.18 73.88 -2.61
N LEU A 22 24.09 72.93 -3.58
CA LEU A 22 23.48 71.64 -3.38
C LEU A 22 24.24 70.83 -2.33
N ILE A 23 25.56 70.82 -2.42
CA ILE A 23 26.43 70.10 -1.45
C ILE A 23 26.29 70.77 -0.06
N GLY A 24 26.25 72.13 0.01
CA GLY A 24 26.03 72.85 1.25
C GLY A 24 24.67 72.56 1.89
N LEU A 25 23.62 72.42 1.08
CA LEU A 25 22.31 72.06 1.56
C LEU A 25 22.28 70.66 2.07
N LEU A 26 22.94 69.66 1.39
CA LEU A 26 23.06 68.31 1.85
C LEU A 26 23.82 68.17 3.19
N HIS A 27 24.74 69.05 3.49
CA HIS A 27 25.47 69.09 4.78
C HIS A 27 24.80 69.95 5.85
N SER A 28 23.65 70.57 5.57
CA SER A 28 22.94 71.49 6.48
C SER A 28 21.69 70.77 7.08
N ARG A 29 21.04 71.48 8.03
CA ARG A 29 19.74 71.08 8.61
C ARG A 29 18.60 71.01 7.58
N TYR A 30 18.81 71.41 6.33
CA TYR A 30 17.84 71.37 5.24
C TYR A 30 17.97 70.14 4.35
N ASN A 31 18.85 69.18 4.69
CA ASN A 31 19.07 67.99 3.91
C ASN A 31 17.78 67.14 3.76
N GLN A 32 17.00 66.92 4.84
CA GLN A 32 15.76 66.13 4.81
C GLN A 32 14.65 66.84 4.01
N PRO A 33 14.33 68.13 4.21
CA PRO A 33 13.39 68.81 3.33
C PRO A 33 13.78 68.77 1.87
N LEU A 34 15.08 68.95 1.55
CA LEU A 34 15.59 68.85 0.17
C LEU A 34 15.36 67.49 -0.45
N VAL A 35 15.70 66.42 0.28
CA VAL A 35 15.50 65.03 -0.22
C VAL A 35 14.02 64.74 -0.41
N ASN A 36 13.16 65.14 0.55
CA ASN A 36 11.70 64.93 0.42
C ASN A 36 11.09 65.77 -0.69
N PHE A 37 11.60 67.01 -0.93
CA PHE A 37 11.18 67.84 -2.06
C PHE A 37 11.49 67.16 -3.40
N ILE A 38 12.68 66.55 -3.55
CA ILE A 38 13.08 65.81 -4.77
C ILE A 38 12.22 64.56 -4.91
N LEU A 39 12.03 63.78 -3.84
CA LEU A 39 11.22 62.59 -3.85
C LEU A 39 9.75 62.84 -4.20
N ALA A 40 9.16 63.95 -3.66
CA ALA A 40 7.77 64.31 -3.94
C ALA A 40 7.50 64.66 -5.40
N GLN A 41 8.55 64.97 -6.21
CA GLN A 41 8.39 65.21 -7.63
C GLN A 41 8.23 63.88 -8.44
N VAL A 42 8.66 62.73 -7.85
CA VAL A 42 8.80 61.47 -8.58
C VAL A 42 8.10 60.32 -7.88
N SER A 43 7.67 60.45 -6.62
CA SER A 43 7.03 59.36 -5.88
C SER A 43 6.11 59.88 -4.74
N PRO A 44 5.11 59.09 -4.31
CA PRO A 44 4.26 59.43 -3.15
C PRO A 44 4.96 59.19 -1.81
N TYR A 45 6.16 58.61 -1.84
CA TYR A 45 6.90 58.24 -0.62
C TYR A 45 7.70 59.39 -0.06
N GLN A 46 7.78 59.48 1.26
CA GLN A 46 8.63 60.38 1.99
C GLN A 46 9.60 59.58 2.85
N VAL A 47 10.82 60.11 2.98
CA VAL A 47 11.85 59.54 3.84
C VAL A 47 12.05 60.46 5.04
N VAL A 48 11.84 59.94 6.23
CA VAL A 48 12.16 60.62 7.50
C VAL A 48 13.38 59.92 8.07
N ALA A 49 14.50 60.63 8.21
CA ALA A 49 15.72 60.07 8.75
C ALA A 49 16.28 60.94 9.88
N LYS A 50 16.86 60.30 10.90
CA LYS A 50 17.49 61.04 12.01
C LYS A 50 18.74 61.79 11.55
N LYS A 51 19.49 61.21 10.59
CA LYS A 51 20.68 61.79 10.00
C LYS A 51 20.77 61.37 8.52
N ILE A 52 21.11 62.31 7.66
CA ILE A 52 21.47 62.08 6.28
C ILE A 52 22.97 62.37 6.16
N ASP A 53 23.75 61.36 5.78
CA ASP A 53 25.19 61.46 5.64
C ASP A 53 25.59 61.45 4.15
N TYR A 54 26.37 62.44 3.77
CA TYR A 54 26.89 62.63 2.42
C TYR A 54 28.37 63.02 2.48
N ASP A 55 29.26 62.24 1.81
CA ASP A 55 30.69 62.57 1.74
C ASP A 55 31.02 62.97 0.32
N ILE A 56 31.64 64.16 0.19
CA ILE A 56 32.09 64.72 -1.08
C ILE A 56 33.17 63.85 -1.77
N ARG A 57 33.88 63.00 -1.00
CA ARG A 57 34.84 62.04 -1.53
C ARG A 57 34.18 60.87 -2.21
N THR A 58 32.93 60.60 -1.87
CA THR A 58 32.07 59.55 -2.47
C THR A 58 30.79 60.16 -3.00
N PRO A 59 30.83 61.03 -4.02
CA PRO A 59 29.72 61.91 -4.41
C PRO A 59 28.48 61.23 -4.96
N TYR A 60 28.58 59.90 -5.23
CA TYR A 60 27.47 59.10 -5.69
C TYR A 60 26.83 58.26 -4.60
N GLN A 61 27.32 58.42 -3.34
CA GLN A 61 26.78 57.67 -2.18
C GLN A 61 26.04 58.64 -1.24
N ILE A 62 24.82 58.20 -0.80
CA ILE A 62 24.00 58.85 0.22
C ILE A 62 23.61 57.82 1.23
N GLN A 63 23.75 58.12 2.52
CA GLN A 63 23.33 57.26 3.60
C GLN A 63 22.30 57.97 4.49
N PHE A 64 21.21 57.24 4.83
CA PHE A 64 20.19 57.64 5.74
C PHE A 64 20.30 56.77 7.00
N GLU A 65 20.39 57.38 8.18
CA GLU A 65 20.44 56.69 9.47
C GLU A 65 19.09 56.79 10.16
N HIS A 66 18.59 55.67 10.72
CA HIS A 66 17.28 55.56 11.36
C HIS A 66 16.18 56.10 10.45
N ALA A 67 16.06 55.51 9.30
CA ALA A 67 15.17 55.94 8.25
C ALA A 67 13.80 55.24 8.32
N GLU A 68 12.76 56.05 8.15
CA GLU A 68 11.39 55.60 7.97
C GLU A 68 10.93 56.01 6.57
N ILE A 69 10.37 55.06 5.84
CA ILE A 69 9.68 55.32 4.57
C ILE A 69 8.20 55.39 4.88
N THR A 70 7.59 56.56 4.59
CA THR A 70 6.18 56.82 4.85
C THR A 70 5.43 57.11 3.55
N GLU A 71 4.16 56.70 3.48
CA GLU A 71 3.19 57.05 2.46
C GLU A 71 1.93 57.58 3.16
N ASN A 72 1.46 58.76 2.80
CA ASN A 72 0.29 59.41 3.41
C ASN A 72 0.36 59.42 4.95
N GLN A 73 1.53 59.71 5.51
CA GLN A 73 1.82 59.76 6.96
C GLN A 73 1.77 58.40 7.67
N GLN A 74 1.63 57.27 6.94
CA GLN A 74 1.77 55.92 7.49
C GLN A 74 3.17 55.39 7.28
N VAL A 75 3.80 54.87 8.32
CA VAL A 75 5.12 54.25 8.24
C VAL A 75 4.97 52.88 7.58
N LEU A 76 5.63 52.71 6.46
CA LEU A 76 5.65 51.44 5.69
C LEU A 76 6.85 50.58 6.06
N ILE A 77 8.02 51.20 6.16
CA ILE A 77 9.28 50.52 6.43
C ILE A 77 10.05 51.32 7.46
N HIS A 78 10.57 50.64 8.47
CA HIS A 78 11.55 51.16 9.39
C HIS A 78 12.88 50.43 9.16
N ALA A 79 13.96 51.20 9.00
CA ALA A 79 15.31 50.71 8.76
C ALA A 79 16.34 51.46 9.57
N ASP A 80 17.34 50.76 10.12
CA ASP A 80 18.44 51.42 10.85
C ASP A 80 19.32 52.23 9.90
N SER A 81 19.53 51.74 8.68
CA SER A 81 20.20 52.52 7.65
C SER A 81 19.76 52.15 6.23
N ILE A 82 19.71 53.15 5.35
CA ILE A 82 19.52 53.03 3.92
C ILE A 82 20.73 53.64 3.23
N GLN A 83 21.42 52.86 2.41
CA GLN A 83 22.57 53.30 1.62
C GLN A 83 22.23 53.22 0.13
N LEU A 84 22.43 54.34 -0.57
CA LEU A 84 22.15 54.47 -1.98
C LEU A 84 23.44 54.78 -2.73
N TRP A 85 23.78 54.05 -3.79
CA TRP A 85 24.88 54.34 -4.72
C TRP A 85 24.28 54.69 -6.07
N LEU A 86 24.28 56.00 -6.38
CA LEU A 86 23.76 56.50 -7.65
C LEU A 86 24.66 56.06 -8.81
N SER A 87 24.08 55.57 -9.87
CA SER A 87 24.85 55.20 -11.07
C SER A 87 25.24 56.44 -11.90
N LYS A 88 26.44 56.44 -12.42
CA LYS A 88 26.88 57.47 -13.40
C LYS A 88 25.95 57.57 -14.62
N SER A 89 25.29 56.45 -14.98
CA SER A 89 24.34 56.41 -16.08
C SER A 89 23.04 57.24 -15.81
N SER A 90 22.73 57.54 -14.56
CA SER A 90 21.56 58.41 -14.21
C SER A 90 21.75 59.86 -14.72
N ILE A 91 22.99 60.30 -14.96
CA ILE A 91 23.26 61.63 -15.45
C ILE A 91 23.10 61.73 -16.98
N THR A 92 23.17 60.57 -17.66
CA THR A 92 23.19 60.51 -19.15
C THR A 92 21.90 59.93 -19.75
N LYS A 93 21.00 59.41 -18.95
CA LYS A 93 19.76 58.75 -19.39
C LYS A 93 18.57 59.31 -18.62
N ASP A 94 17.41 59.38 -19.27
CA ASP A 94 16.14 59.87 -18.67
C ASP A 94 15.57 58.91 -17.57
N LYS A 95 16.37 57.93 -17.13
CA LYS A 95 15.95 56.93 -16.11
C LYS A 95 16.88 56.98 -14.93
N LEU A 96 16.28 57.03 -13.73
CA LEU A 96 17.03 56.98 -12.48
C LEU A 96 17.63 55.58 -12.29
N ALA A 97 18.95 55.48 -12.15
CA ALA A 97 19.65 54.23 -12.00
C ALA A 97 20.56 54.23 -10.76
N PHE A 98 20.58 53.14 -10.03
CA PHE A 98 21.43 52.91 -8.89
C PHE A 98 22.37 51.74 -9.16
N ASP A 99 23.67 51.87 -8.83
CA ASP A 99 24.61 50.76 -8.84
C ASP A 99 24.39 49.84 -7.63
N GLY A 100 23.87 50.37 -6.50
CA GLY A 100 23.50 49.63 -5.32
C GLY A 100 22.47 50.34 -4.47
N VAL A 101 21.63 49.60 -3.83
CA VAL A 101 20.74 50.02 -2.73
C VAL A 101 20.83 48.94 -1.66
N GLN A 102 21.24 49.37 -0.45
CA GLN A 102 21.29 48.49 0.72
C GLN A 102 20.46 49.04 1.85
N ILE A 103 19.60 48.23 2.41
CA ILE A 103 18.71 48.55 3.52
C ILE A 103 19.02 47.58 4.66
N ASN A 104 19.39 48.13 5.82
CA ASN A 104 19.81 47.34 6.96
C ASN A 104 18.80 47.38 8.09
N ASN A 105 18.62 46.24 8.78
CA ASN A 105 17.75 46.06 9.94
C ASN A 105 16.31 46.55 9.68
N ILE A 106 15.69 45.90 8.66
CA ILE A 106 14.30 46.22 8.32
C ILE A 106 13.38 45.56 9.31
N THR A 107 12.45 46.36 9.85
CA THR A 107 11.28 45.86 10.57
C THR A 107 10.03 46.42 9.90
N SER A 108 9.11 45.58 9.50
CA SER A 108 7.85 46.02 8.89
C SER A 108 6.75 44.97 9.18
N ALA A 109 5.54 45.51 9.43
CA ALA A 109 4.32 44.69 9.51
C ALA A 109 3.63 44.55 8.15
N ASN A 110 3.88 45.46 7.19
CA ASN A 110 3.28 45.47 5.86
C ASN A 110 4.35 45.83 4.83
N MET A 111 4.51 44.94 3.80
CA MET A 111 5.35 45.31 2.67
C MET A 111 4.59 46.23 1.70
N PRO A 112 5.11 47.44 1.39
CA PRO A 112 4.46 48.32 0.44
C PRO A 112 4.45 47.74 -0.97
N LEU A 113 3.38 47.98 -1.70
CA LEU A 113 3.34 47.76 -3.14
C LEU A 113 4.20 48.87 -3.79
N LEU A 114 5.45 48.59 -4.11
CA LEU A 114 6.39 49.56 -4.75
C LEU A 114 6.00 49.89 -6.20
N ALA A 115 4.77 49.65 -6.60
CA ALA A 115 4.26 49.88 -7.95
C ALA A 115 4.13 51.39 -8.30
N SER A 116 4.13 52.26 -7.31
CA SER A 116 4.04 53.73 -7.49
C SER A 116 5.40 54.44 -7.62
N LEU A 117 6.49 53.69 -7.65
CA LEU A 117 7.82 54.24 -7.90
C LEU A 117 8.00 54.65 -9.37
N PRO A 118 8.77 55.73 -9.65
CA PRO A 118 9.12 56.08 -11.03
C PRO A 118 9.94 54.96 -11.70
N PRO A 119 10.07 54.96 -13.02
CA PRO A 119 10.91 54.02 -13.72
C PRO A 119 12.37 54.11 -13.24
N LEU A 120 12.79 53.19 -12.40
CA LEU A 120 14.16 53.14 -11.88
C LEU A 120 14.76 51.73 -12.06
N THR A 121 16.07 51.69 -12.10
CA THR A 121 16.83 50.42 -12.20
C THR A 121 17.88 50.37 -11.11
N ILE A 122 18.01 49.23 -10.46
CA ILE A 122 18.96 48.98 -9.38
C ILE A 122 19.79 47.74 -9.79
N LYS A 123 21.10 47.91 -9.99
CA LYS A 123 21.97 46.77 -10.33
C LYS A 123 22.04 45.77 -9.21
N ARG A 124 22.13 46.26 -7.94
CA ARG A 124 22.14 45.40 -6.76
C ARG A 124 21.28 45.95 -5.65
N LEU A 125 20.20 45.29 -5.33
CA LEU A 125 19.29 45.62 -4.22
C LEU A 125 19.52 44.59 -3.10
N VAL A 126 19.91 45.10 -1.90
CA VAL A 126 20.21 44.26 -0.74
C VAL A 126 19.33 44.66 0.45
N PHE A 127 18.65 43.69 1.01
CA PHE A 127 17.96 43.80 2.28
C PHE A 127 18.76 42.95 3.29
N ASN A 128 19.35 43.63 4.28
CA ASN A 128 20.22 42.98 5.26
C ASN A 128 19.54 42.97 6.63
N ASN A 129 19.56 41.80 7.32
CA ASN A 129 18.91 41.59 8.61
C ASN A 129 17.43 41.99 8.61
N THR A 130 16.67 41.42 7.70
CA THR A 130 15.26 41.72 7.49
C THR A 130 14.39 40.89 8.40
N ASN A 131 13.50 41.55 9.18
CA ASN A 131 12.51 40.94 10.01
C ASN A 131 11.11 41.39 9.53
N LEU A 132 10.39 40.47 8.88
CA LEU A 132 9.03 40.70 8.40
C LEU A 132 8.08 39.76 9.14
N ASN A 133 6.93 40.29 9.53
CA ASN A 133 5.89 39.50 10.18
C ASN A 133 4.52 39.90 9.66
N THR A 134 4.00 39.15 8.70
CA THR A 134 2.63 39.30 8.20
C THR A 134 1.79 38.10 8.63
N PRO A 135 0.45 38.14 8.55
CA PRO A 135 -0.39 36.98 8.93
C PRO A 135 -0.09 35.67 8.15
N THR A 136 0.39 35.79 6.91
CA THR A 136 0.63 34.65 6.02
C THR A 136 2.11 34.34 5.81
N PHE A 137 3.00 35.27 6.14
CA PHE A 137 4.42 35.15 5.84
C PHE A 137 5.29 35.87 6.88
N ALA A 138 6.30 35.18 7.38
CA ALA A 138 7.27 35.80 8.30
C ALA A 138 8.71 35.42 7.92
N ILE A 139 9.65 36.36 8.02
CA ILE A 139 11.08 36.17 7.87
C ILE A 139 11.77 36.67 9.12
N LYS A 140 12.77 35.92 9.62
CA LYS A 140 13.65 36.32 10.72
C LYS A 140 15.10 36.36 10.24
N HIS A 141 15.77 37.49 10.50
CA HIS A 141 17.18 37.73 10.14
C HIS A 141 17.48 37.42 8.67
N GLY A 142 16.64 37.91 7.77
CA GLY A 142 16.77 37.65 6.33
C GLY A 142 17.86 38.53 5.70
N LEU A 143 18.71 37.93 4.88
CA LEU A 143 19.55 38.61 3.89
C LEU A 143 18.98 38.28 2.51
N ILE A 144 18.53 39.28 1.76
CA ILE A 144 17.96 39.10 0.43
C ILE A 144 18.69 40.03 -0.53
N GLN A 145 19.23 39.49 -1.61
CA GLN A 145 19.92 40.24 -2.65
C GLN A 145 19.29 39.95 -4.00
N PHE A 146 18.91 40.99 -4.70
CA PHE A 146 18.47 40.94 -6.10
C PHE A 146 19.49 41.67 -6.98
N ASP A 147 19.85 41.06 -8.11
CA ASP A 147 20.61 41.73 -9.16
C ASP A 147 19.68 42.16 -10.30
N ASN A 148 19.94 43.37 -10.87
CA ASN A 148 19.18 44.00 -11.96
C ASN A 148 17.66 44.14 -11.67
N TRP A 149 17.35 44.67 -10.50
CA TRP A 149 15.97 44.99 -10.13
C TRP A 149 15.46 46.22 -10.90
N GLN A 150 14.19 46.23 -11.27
CA GLN A 150 13.53 47.31 -11.99
C GLN A 150 12.20 47.64 -11.32
N THR A 151 11.68 48.84 -11.52
CA THR A 151 10.35 49.17 -11.05
C THR A 151 9.32 48.20 -11.59
N PRO A 152 8.45 47.62 -10.74
CA PRO A 152 7.42 46.68 -11.17
C PRO A 152 6.48 47.28 -12.22
N ALA A 153 6.12 46.49 -13.21
CA ALA A 153 4.98 46.78 -14.07
C ALA A 153 3.68 46.68 -13.26
N ALA A 154 2.62 47.32 -13.72
CA ALA A 154 1.30 47.24 -13.08
C ALA A 154 0.93 45.76 -12.81
N ASN A 155 0.48 45.45 -11.60
CA ASN A 155 0.12 44.12 -11.10
C ASN A 155 1.27 43.11 -10.98
N THR A 156 2.53 43.49 -11.15
CA THR A 156 3.68 42.61 -10.93
C THR A 156 4.21 42.82 -9.51
N PRO A 157 4.35 41.75 -8.70
CA PRO A 157 4.97 41.87 -7.38
C PRO A 157 6.41 42.38 -7.47
N TRP A 158 6.82 43.31 -6.58
CA TRP A 158 8.13 43.94 -6.58
C TRP A 158 9.29 42.90 -6.50
N TRP A 159 9.07 41.79 -5.81
CA TRP A 159 10.06 40.70 -5.67
C TRP A 159 10.22 39.86 -6.94
N GLN A 160 9.34 40.01 -7.91
CA GLN A 160 9.48 39.39 -9.26
C GLN A 160 10.10 40.34 -10.28
N SER A 161 10.28 41.61 -9.94
CA SER A 161 10.69 42.68 -10.85
C SER A 161 12.20 42.79 -11.02
N PHE A 162 12.86 41.65 -11.23
CA PHE A 162 14.28 41.59 -11.51
C PHE A 162 14.57 40.59 -12.65
N ASN A 163 15.72 40.75 -13.27
CA ASN A 163 16.22 39.84 -14.30
C ASN A 163 17.72 39.59 -14.07
N GLY A 164 18.03 38.58 -13.30
CA GLY A 164 19.37 38.28 -12.82
C GLY A 164 19.35 37.31 -11.65
N SER A 165 20.32 37.42 -10.75
CA SER A 165 20.45 36.53 -9.60
C SER A 165 19.59 36.98 -8.41
N LEU A 166 19.06 36.01 -7.68
CA LEU A 166 18.48 36.13 -6.35
C LEU A 166 19.31 35.29 -5.37
N LYS A 167 19.85 35.92 -4.33
CA LYS A 167 20.47 35.23 -3.21
C LYS A 167 19.70 35.55 -1.95
N MET A 168 19.31 34.54 -1.22
CA MET A 168 18.54 34.72 0.01
C MET A 168 19.07 33.77 1.08
N SER A 169 19.21 34.30 2.30
CA SER A 169 19.41 33.49 3.50
C SER A 169 18.51 34.03 4.60
N ALA A 170 18.02 33.14 5.47
CA ALA A 170 17.22 33.52 6.61
C ALA A 170 17.37 32.52 7.76
N THR A 171 17.31 32.98 9.01
CA THR A 171 17.30 32.07 10.16
C THR A 171 16.02 31.25 10.18
N SER A 172 14.87 31.86 9.90
CA SER A 172 13.61 31.14 9.65
C SER A 172 12.72 31.90 8.67
N ILE A 173 11.97 31.11 7.89
CA ILE A 173 10.87 31.59 7.07
C ILE A 173 9.64 30.77 7.43
N LYS A 174 8.56 31.46 7.76
CA LYS A 174 7.25 30.86 7.96
C LYS A 174 6.32 31.30 6.84
N TRP A 175 5.70 30.33 6.17
CA TRP A 175 4.68 30.56 5.15
C TRP A 175 3.46 29.70 5.49
N HIS A 176 2.39 30.35 5.95
CA HIS A 176 1.26 29.68 6.57
C HIS A 176 1.71 28.76 7.72
N GLN A 177 1.55 27.46 7.58
CA GLN A 177 1.96 26.47 8.58
C GLN A 177 3.37 25.89 8.32
N PHE A 178 3.96 26.17 7.13
CA PHE A 178 5.29 25.69 6.79
C PHE A 178 6.36 26.61 7.38
N GLU A 179 7.22 26.06 8.19
CA GLU A 179 8.37 26.77 8.73
C GLU A 179 9.66 26.10 8.27
N LEU A 180 10.51 26.86 7.58
CA LEU A 180 11.85 26.46 7.17
C LEU A 180 12.85 27.25 8.00
N GLN A 181 13.83 26.57 8.60
CA GLN A 181 14.93 27.15 9.35
C GLN A 181 16.22 27.08 8.53
N GLN A 182 17.16 27.99 8.80
CA GLN A 182 18.46 28.07 8.13
C GLN A 182 18.36 28.04 6.60
N LEU A 183 17.37 28.76 6.07
CA LEU A 183 17.13 28.77 4.64
C LEU A 183 18.26 29.45 3.87
N LEU A 184 18.70 28.84 2.80
CA LEU A 184 19.57 29.40 1.76
C LEU A 184 18.93 29.15 0.39
N ILE A 185 18.79 30.20 -0.40
CA ILE A 185 18.32 30.13 -1.79
C ILE A 185 19.32 30.84 -2.69
N ASN A 186 19.70 30.17 -3.77
CA ASN A 186 20.44 30.76 -4.88
C ASN A 186 19.65 30.48 -6.16
N ALA A 187 19.15 31.52 -6.81
CA ALA A 187 18.33 31.38 -7.99
C ALA A 187 18.73 32.43 -9.04
N ASN A 188 18.45 32.10 -10.29
CA ASN A 188 18.57 32.99 -11.43
C ASN A 188 17.20 33.11 -12.10
N LYS A 189 16.83 34.34 -12.47
CA LYS A 189 15.64 34.63 -13.22
C LYS A 189 15.96 35.24 -14.56
N HIS A 190 15.54 34.61 -15.64
CA HIS A 190 15.63 35.13 -16.99
C HIS A 190 14.21 35.23 -17.60
N HIS A 191 13.69 36.44 -17.70
CA HIS A 191 12.32 36.72 -18.13
C HIS A 191 11.28 35.98 -17.27
N GLN A 192 10.62 34.97 -17.85
CA GLN A 192 9.59 34.15 -17.17
C GLN A 192 10.10 32.81 -16.64
N GLN A 193 11.41 32.57 -16.77
CA GLN A 193 12.03 31.32 -16.30
C GLN A 193 12.84 31.58 -15.04
N TRP A 194 12.58 30.75 -14.02
CA TRP A 194 13.34 30.69 -12.81
C TRP A 194 14.19 29.43 -12.80
N GLN A 195 15.44 29.57 -12.45
CA GLN A 195 16.36 28.49 -12.21
C GLN A 195 16.85 28.60 -10.77
N PHE A 196 16.47 27.65 -9.93
CA PHE A 196 16.93 27.53 -8.54
C PHE A 196 18.17 26.61 -8.56
N ASP A 197 19.37 27.20 -8.53
CA ASP A 197 20.64 26.45 -8.54
C ASP A 197 20.89 25.75 -7.20
N GLY A 198 20.29 26.24 -6.12
CA GLY A 198 20.35 25.63 -4.79
C GLY A 198 19.33 26.23 -3.85
N ILE A 199 18.56 25.35 -3.25
CA ILE A 199 17.70 25.62 -2.10
C ILE A 199 18.16 24.69 -0.99
N SER A 200 18.40 25.18 0.21
CA SER A 200 18.68 24.34 1.38
C SER A 200 18.06 24.93 2.63
N GLY A 201 17.64 24.07 3.55
CA GLY A 201 17.04 24.48 4.82
C GLY A 201 16.77 23.28 5.71
N LEU A 202 16.25 23.57 6.90
CA LEU A 202 15.77 22.57 7.85
C LEU A 202 14.25 22.66 7.96
N TRP A 203 13.57 21.54 7.83
CA TRP A 203 12.14 21.40 8.02
C TRP A 203 11.85 20.29 9.02
N HIS A 204 11.26 20.61 10.16
CA HIS A 204 11.07 19.65 11.26
C HIS A 204 12.35 18.84 11.57
N GLN A 205 13.51 19.54 11.62
CA GLN A 205 14.86 18.96 11.79
C GLN A 205 15.40 18.17 10.58
N ALA A 206 14.59 17.89 9.58
CA ALA A 206 15.04 17.27 8.34
C ALA A 206 15.81 18.29 7.48
N LYS A 207 16.96 17.89 6.94
CA LYS A 207 17.69 18.70 5.97
C LYS A 207 17.06 18.53 4.60
N ILE A 208 16.62 19.63 4.01
CA ILE A 208 16.12 19.70 2.65
C ILE A 208 17.18 20.34 1.75
N THR A 209 17.42 19.77 0.60
CA THR A 209 18.20 20.40 -0.49
C THR A 209 17.46 20.19 -1.80
N ALA A 210 17.38 21.25 -2.62
CA ALA A 210 16.67 21.14 -3.90
C ALA A 210 17.36 21.98 -4.99
N GLN A 211 17.21 21.51 -6.23
CA GLN A 211 17.48 22.24 -7.46
C GLN A 211 16.23 22.11 -8.34
N ALA A 212 15.78 23.22 -8.89
CA ALA A 212 14.52 23.23 -9.63
C ALA A 212 14.51 24.33 -10.71
N GLN A 213 13.63 24.16 -11.68
CA GLN A 213 13.35 25.14 -12.71
C GLN A 213 11.84 25.37 -12.75
N PHE A 214 11.43 26.63 -12.78
CA PHE A 214 10.03 27.00 -12.92
C PHE A 214 9.81 27.88 -14.13
N ASN A 215 8.88 27.48 -14.99
CA ASN A 215 8.48 28.25 -16.15
C ASN A 215 7.11 28.88 -15.90
N ASN A 216 7.08 30.20 -15.73
CA ASN A 216 5.87 30.93 -15.41
C ASN A 216 4.92 31.06 -16.60
N THR A 217 5.39 30.91 -17.86
CA THR A 217 4.55 31.00 -19.05
C THR A 217 3.64 29.79 -19.20
N VAL A 218 4.19 28.58 -18.96
CA VAL A 218 3.45 27.32 -19.07
C VAL A 218 3.09 26.72 -17.71
N HIS A 219 3.39 27.41 -16.62
CA HIS A 219 3.13 26.98 -15.24
C HIS A 219 3.66 25.58 -14.95
N SER A 220 4.87 25.27 -15.40
CA SER A 220 5.51 23.98 -15.18
C SER A 220 6.68 24.08 -14.23
N LEU A 221 6.80 23.08 -13.34
CA LEU A 221 7.90 22.94 -12.39
C LEU A 221 8.73 21.70 -12.75
N THR A 222 10.02 21.87 -12.96
CA THR A 222 10.97 20.76 -13.10
C THR A 222 11.85 20.74 -11.87
N ILE A 223 11.81 19.67 -11.11
CA ILE A 223 12.68 19.42 -9.97
C ILE A 223 13.85 18.57 -10.49
N ASP A 224 15.01 19.19 -10.62
CA ASP A 224 16.22 18.49 -11.09
C ASP A 224 16.71 17.52 -10.02
N GLN A 225 16.71 17.97 -8.76
CA GLN A 225 17.01 17.13 -7.60
C GLN A 225 16.31 17.68 -6.36
N LEU A 226 15.70 16.80 -5.58
CA LEU A 226 15.17 17.07 -4.24
C LEU A 226 15.68 15.99 -3.29
N THR A 227 16.33 16.40 -2.21
CA THR A 227 16.82 15.46 -1.18
C THR A 227 16.25 15.85 0.17
N LEU A 228 15.64 14.87 0.83
CA LEU A 228 15.16 14.94 2.21
C LEU A 228 16.05 14.01 3.05
N ASN A 229 16.72 14.54 4.05
CA ASN A 229 17.58 13.76 4.91
C ASN A 229 17.11 13.84 6.37
N LYS A 230 16.98 12.69 7.03
CA LYS A 230 16.51 12.56 8.42
C LYS A 230 15.11 13.14 8.64
N PHE A 231 14.23 12.95 7.65
CA PHE A 231 12.85 13.33 7.74
C PHE A 231 12.09 12.36 8.66
N ARG A 232 11.35 12.90 9.64
CA ARG A 232 10.53 12.11 10.57
C ARG A 232 9.09 12.56 10.50
N LEU A 233 8.20 11.64 10.20
CA LEU A 233 6.78 11.87 10.07
C LEU A 233 6.02 10.99 11.05
N GLN A 234 5.41 11.61 12.08
CA GLN A 234 4.72 10.89 13.16
C GLN A 234 3.27 11.32 13.34
N ASP A 235 2.80 12.26 12.53
CA ASP A 235 1.46 12.84 12.67
C ASP A 235 0.62 12.62 11.41
N GLN A 236 -0.40 11.78 11.52
CA GLN A 236 -1.35 11.50 10.45
C GLN A 236 -2.16 12.74 10.06
N GLN A 237 -2.48 13.61 11.00
CA GLN A 237 -3.24 14.82 10.74
C GLN A 237 -2.41 15.80 9.91
N LEU A 238 -1.13 15.90 10.20
CA LEU A 238 -0.17 16.69 9.42
C LEU A 238 -0.13 16.25 7.95
N VAL A 239 -0.16 14.94 7.70
CA VAL A 239 -0.20 14.39 6.32
C VAL A 239 -1.45 14.82 5.59
N ASN A 240 -2.60 14.73 6.24
CA ASN A 240 -3.88 15.11 5.65
C ASN A 240 -3.93 16.61 5.34
N ASP A 241 -3.43 17.43 6.27
CA ASP A 241 -3.35 18.89 6.08
C ASP A 241 -2.40 19.24 4.93
N TRP A 242 -1.27 18.54 4.80
CA TRP A 242 -0.35 18.74 3.68
C TRP A 242 -0.94 18.33 2.34
N GLN A 243 -1.64 17.21 2.27
CA GLN A 243 -2.29 16.78 1.04
C GLN A 243 -3.28 17.85 0.54
N GLN A 244 -4.06 18.43 1.42
CA GLN A 244 -5.02 19.49 1.05
C GLN A 244 -4.31 20.79 0.62
N GLN A 245 -3.31 21.23 1.37
CA GLN A 245 -2.58 22.45 1.07
C GLN A 245 -1.74 22.31 -0.20
N LEU A 246 -1.01 21.21 -0.37
CA LEU A 246 -0.25 20.92 -1.58
C LEU A 246 -1.17 20.84 -2.81
N ALA A 247 -2.30 20.15 -2.71
CA ALA A 247 -3.27 20.09 -3.79
C ALA A 247 -3.75 21.50 -4.20
N HIS A 248 -4.02 22.38 -3.25
CA HIS A 248 -4.44 23.75 -3.51
C HIS A 248 -3.33 24.59 -4.18
N HIS A 249 -2.10 24.51 -3.67
CA HIS A 249 -0.96 25.29 -4.18
C HIS A 249 -0.38 24.74 -5.48
N LEU A 250 -0.50 23.44 -5.72
CA LEU A 250 -0.06 22.80 -6.97
C LEU A 250 -1.13 22.89 -8.08
N ALA A 251 -2.40 23.16 -7.73
CA ALA A 251 -3.49 23.28 -8.70
C ALA A 251 -3.21 24.24 -9.88
N PRO A 252 -2.48 25.36 -9.72
CA PRO A 252 -2.13 26.24 -10.82
C PRO A 252 -1.07 25.65 -11.78
N LEU A 253 -0.35 24.61 -11.35
CA LEU A 253 0.70 23.99 -12.18
C LEU A 253 0.08 23.05 -13.21
N THR A 254 0.54 23.16 -14.43
CA THR A 254 0.14 22.25 -15.52
C THR A 254 0.90 20.93 -15.50
N ALA A 255 2.17 20.97 -15.04
CA ALA A 255 3.03 19.79 -14.95
C ALA A 255 4.10 19.96 -13.87
N ILE A 256 4.44 18.86 -13.20
CA ILE A 256 5.61 18.75 -12.33
C ILE A 256 6.46 17.57 -12.83
N ASN A 257 7.69 17.84 -13.22
CA ASN A 257 8.63 16.82 -13.67
C ASN A 257 9.71 16.65 -12.59
N ILE A 258 9.78 15.50 -11.96
CA ILE A 258 10.78 15.16 -10.96
C ILE A 258 11.84 14.29 -11.62
N LYS A 259 13.03 14.86 -11.88
CA LYS A 259 14.15 14.08 -12.40
C LYS A 259 14.73 13.16 -11.35
N ARG A 260 14.86 13.67 -10.11
CA ARG A 260 15.35 12.91 -8.98
C ARG A 260 14.80 13.41 -7.64
N LEU A 261 14.24 12.49 -6.85
CA LEU A 261 13.86 12.68 -5.45
C LEU A 261 14.57 11.62 -4.61
N ASP A 262 15.36 12.03 -3.63
CA ASP A 262 16.00 11.14 -2.67
C ASP A 262 15.50 11.44 -1.27
N VAL A 263 15.06 10.40 -0.56
CA VAL A 263 14.75 10.42 0.87
C VAL A 263 15.76 9.52 1.56
N ILE A 264 16.50 10.05 2.52
CA ILE A 264 17.67 9.37 3.11
C ILE A 264 17.51 9.34 4.63
N ASP A 265 17.80 8.21 5.25
CA ASP A 265 17.87 8.03 6.71
C ASP A 265 16.63 8.61 7.43
N SER A 266 15.45 8.31 6.89
CA SER A 266 14.18 8.91 7.28
C SER A 266 13.24 7.89 7.91
N SER A 267 12.24 8.35 8.68
CA SER A 267 11.26 7.46 9.31
C SER A 267 9.86 8.00 9.18
N VAL A 268 8.91 7.09 9.09
CA VAL A 268 7.48 7.39 9.03
C VAL A 268 6.74 6.46 9.98
N GLU A 269 5.89 7.03 10.83
CA GLU A 269 5.06 6.31 11.78
C GLU A 269 3.62 6.82 11.68
N LEU A 270 2.76 6.05 11.01
CA LEU A 270 1.35 6.36 10.79
C LEU A 270 0.48 5.22 11.31
N ALA A 271 -0.83 5.44 11.43
CA ALA A 271 -1.76 4.49 12.04
C ALA A 271 -1.78 3.09 11.39
N GLN A 272 -1.53 2.98 10.09
CA GLN A 272 -1.62 1.72 9.34
C GLN A 272 -0.28 1.23 8.79
N TRP A 273 0.74 2.06 8.79
CA TRP A 273 2.06 1.70 8.30
C TRP A 273 3.15 2.54 8.97
N SER A 274 4.27 1.91 9.21
CA SER A 274 5.48 2.56 9.71
C SER A 274 6.71 2.03 8.98
N ALA A 275 7.76 2.84 8.92
CA ALA A 275 9.06 2.39 8.43
C ALA A 275 10.18 3.25 9.00
N ASP A 276 11.32 2.61 9.29
CA ASP A 276 12.50 3.22 9.86
C ASP A 276 13.71 3.08 8.93
N ASP A 277 14.63 4.05 9.01
CA ASP A 277 15.83 4.14 8.19
C ASP A 277 15.53 4.04 6.68
N ILE A 278 14.47 4.75 6.28
CA ILE A 278 14.01 4.75 4.89
C ILE A 278 15.06 5.41 4.01
N ASN A 279 15.46 4.69 2.95
CA ASN A 279 16.17 5.22 1.81
C ASN A 279 15.30 4.98 0.56
N LEU A 280 14.87 6.07 -0.06
CA LEU A 280 14.03 6.03 -1.25
C LEU A 280 14.63 6.93 -2.32
N SER A 281 14.71 6.44 -3.54
CA SER A 281 15.07 7.23 -4.72
C SER A 281 14.01 7.05 -5.80
N LEU A 282 13.42 8.17 -6.22
CA LEU A 282 12.45 8.23 -7.31
C LEU A 282 13.05 9.03 -8.46
N GLN A 283 13.02 8.48 -9.67
CA GLN A 283 13.59 9.10 -10.85
C GLN A 283 12.59 9.19 -11.99
N ASN A 284 12.65 10.30 -12.74
CA ASN A 284 11.85 10.57 -13.95
C ASN A 284 10.34 10.44 -13.74
N TRP A 285 9.83 11.04 -12.65
CA TRP A 285 8.39 11.03 -12.35
C TRP A 285 7.70 12.25 -12.94
N HIS A 286 6.56 12.04 -13.59
CA HIS A 286 5.76 13.09 -14.25
C HIS A 286 4.37 13.19 -13.63
N TRP A 287 4.02 14.33 -13.08
CA TRP A 287 2.68 14.64 -12.60
C TRP A 287 1.99 15.59 -13.61
N PRO A 288 0.69 15.42 -13.94
CA PRO A 288 -0.33 14.63 -13.26
C PRO A 288 -0.50 13.19 -13.77
N GLN A 289 0.44 12.63 -14.51
CA GLN A 289 0.37 11.24 -14.97
C GLN A 289 0.31 10.28 -13.76
N ASN A 290 -0.62 9.30 -13.82
CA ASN A 290 -0.65 8.24 -12.81
C ASN A 290 0.47 7.22 -13.06
N TYR A 291 0.63 6.24 -12.15
CA TYR A 291 1.71 5.25 -12.22
C TYR A 291 1.64 4.34 -13.47
N TRP A 292 0.45 4.16 -14.10
CA TRP A 292 0.29 3.42 -15.37
C TRP A 292 0.65 4.22 -16.62
N GLN A 293 0.85 5.51 -16.49
CA GLN A 293 1.14 6.42 -17.59
C GLN A 293 2.60 6.88 -17.61
N GLN A 294 3.37 6.52 -16.58
CA GLN A 294 4.78 6.91 -16.46
C GLN A 294 5.62 6.32 -17.60
N GLN A 295 6.64 7.06 -18.01
CA GLN A 295 7.55 6.67 -19.09
C GLN A 295 8.95 6.44 -18.52
N ASN A 296 9.26 5.18 -18.15
CA ASN A 296 10.56 4.80 -17.61
C ASN A 296 10.92 5.50 -16.28
N SER A 297 9.94 5.68 -15.39
CA SER A 297 10.22 6.13 -14.04
C SER A 297 10.76 4.97 -13.20
N ARG A 298 11.66 5.26 -12.25
CA ARG A 298 12.27 4.24 -11.39
C ARG A 298 12.08 4.61 -9.93
N LEU A 299 11.76 3.62 -9.12
CA LEU A 299 11.70 3.71 -7.68
C LEU A 299 12.62 2.66 -7.07
N SER A 300 13.56 3.10 -6.24
CA SER A 300 14.33 2.24 -5.35
C SER A 300 13.93 2.57 -3.91
N PHE A 301 13.63 1.56 -3.13
CA PHE A 301 13.23 1.67 -1.73
C PHE A 301 13.98 0.66 -0.88
N SER A 302 14.47 1.08 0.28
CA SER A 302 14.93 0.20 1.34
C SER A 302 14.62 0.81 2.71
N ALA A 303 14.45 -0.03 3.71
CA ALA A 303 14.29 0.36 5.10
C ALA A 303 14.94 -0.67 6.02
N SER A 304 15.26 -0.33 7.26
CA SER A 304 15.70 -1.31 8.27
C SER A 304 14.52 -2.14 8.76
N HIS A 305 13.38 -1.48 8.95
CA HIS A 305 12.14 -2.09 9.42
C HIS A 305 10.96 -1.39 8.76
N ALA A 306 9.93 -2.15 8.42
CA ALA A 306 8.65 -1.60 7.98
C ALA A 306 7.50 -2.45 8.54
N GLN A 307 6.37 -1.83 8.82
CA GLN A 307 5.15 -2.50 9.23
C GLN A 307 4.00 -2.03 8.37
N TRP A 308 3.23 -2.97 7.87
CA TRP A 308 1.98 -2.71 7.15
C TRP A 308 0.85 -3.51 7.77
N HIS A 309 -0.10 -2.80 8.39
CA HIS A 309 -1.10 -3.39 9.28
C HIS A 309 -0.42 -4.20 10.40
N GLN A 310 -0.60 -5.53 10.40
CA GLN A 310 -0.05 -6.45 11.41
C GLN A 310 1.18 -7.22 10.90
N VAL A 311 1.62 -6.97 9.67
CA VAL A 311 2.76 -7.67 9.07
C VAL A 311 4.01 -6.82 9.21
N ASN A 312 5.03 -7.40 9.85
CA ASN A 312 6.35 -6.78 9.99
C ASN A 312 7.25 -7.27 8.86
N PHE A 313 8.03 -6.34 8.32
CA PHE A 313 9.05 -6.56 7.31
C PHE A 313 10.38 -6.06 7.84
N GLU A 314 11.37 -6.93 7.91
CA GLU A 314 12.73 -6.57 8.25
C GLU A 314 13.56 -6.47 6.96
N GLN A 315 14.35 -5.40 6.87
CA GLN A 315 15.19 -5.09 5.71
C GLN A 315 14.43 -5.17 4.37
N PRO A 316 13.23 -4.58 4.26
CA PRO A 316 12.52 -4.57 2.99
C PRO A 316 13.31 -3.79 1.93
N LEU A 317 13.35 -4.34 0.73
CA LEU A 317 13.98 -3.76 -0.44
C LEU A 317 13.02 -3.87 -1.62
N ALA A 318 12.92 -2.83 -2.46
CA ALA A 318 12.16 -2.85 -3.68
C ALA A 318 12.83 -2.01 -4.77
N GLU A 319 12.96 -2.56 -5.96
CA GLU A 319 13.37 -1.87 -7.17
C GLU A 319 12.30 -2.00 -8.24
N LEU A 320 11.62 -0.89 -8.52
CA LEU A 320 10.49 -0.84 -9.43
C LEU A 320 10.78 0.08 -10.62
N GLN A 321 10.32 -0.32 -11.79
CA GLN A 321 10.33 0.49 -13.01
C GLN A 321 8.91 0.63 -13.53
N PHE A 322 8.48 1.87 -13.72
CA PHE A 322 7.16 2.21 -14.22
C PHE A 322 7.24 2.50 -15.72
N MET A 323 6.57 1.71 -16.50
CA MET A 323 6.44 1.83 -17.94
C MET A 323 4.97 2.07 -18.31
N PRO A 324 4.64 2.55 -19.51
CA PRO A 324 3.24 2.67 -19.93
C PRO A 324 2.52 1.33 -19.81
N GLN A 325 1.44 1.32 -19.02
CA GLN A 325 0.61 0.14 -18.72
C GLN A 325 1.34 -1.03 -18.04
N GLN A 326 2.56 -0.83 -17.51
CA GLN A 326 3.31 -1.92 -16.88
C GLN A 326 4.18 -1.41 -15.73
N ILE A 327 4.22 -2.16 -14.62
CA ILE A 327 5.16 -1.96 -13.52
C ILE A 327 6.04 -3.20 -13.42
N ILE A 328 7.34 -3.02 -13.53
CA ILE A 328 8.33 -4.11 -13.50
C ILE A 328 9.04 -4.08 -12.15
N SER A 329 9.07 -5.19 -11.46
CA SER A 329 9.91 -5.43 -10.30
C SER A 329 11.23 -6.06 -10.77
N HIS A 330 12.34 -5.38 -10.48
CA HIS A 330 13.70 -5.90 -10.68
C HIS A 330 14.27 -6.59 -9.43
N GLY A 331 13.50 -6.55 -8.33
CA GLY A 331 13.81 -7.19 -7.07
C GLY A 331 12.98 -6.58 -5.94
N MET A 332 12.10 -7.36 -5.37
CA MET A 332 11.45 -7.05 -4.10
C MET A 332 11.79 -8.15 -3.10
N SER A 333 12.31 -7.80 -1.94
CA SER A 333 12.64 -8.78 -0.92
C SER A 333 12.44 -8.23 0.49
N ALA A 334 12.12 -9.10 1.42
CA ALA A 334 12.05 -8.78 2.83
C ALA A 334 12.16 -10.05 3.69
N HIS A 335 12.63 -9.90 4.91
CA HIS A 335 12.36 -10.88 5.95
C HIS A 335 10.98 -10.60 6.54
N MET A 336 10.11 -11.60 6.55
CA MET A 336 8.77 -11.50 7.11
C MET A 336 8.29 -12.84 7.64
N MET A 337 7.42 -12.84 8.64
CA MET A 337 6.86 -14.07 9.22
C MET A 337 7.94 -15.12 9.56
N GLU A 338 9.05 -14.67 10.16
CA GLU A 338 10.25 -15.46 10.52
C GLU A 338 11.06 -16.01 9.34
N GLY A 339 10.65 -15.78 8.11
CA GLY A 339 11.32 -16.25 6.90
C GLY A 339 11.76 -15.13 5.98
N PHE A 340 12.11 -15.48 4.76
CA PHE A 340 12.55 -14.56 3.72
C PHE A 340 11.72 -14.75 2.46
N VAL A 341 11.34 -13.64 1.81
CA VAL A 341 10.62 -13.62 0.52
C VAL A 341 11.36 -12.74 -0.46
N ARG A 342 11.49 -13.19 -1.70
CA ARG A 342 11.94 -12.41 -2.85
C ARG A 342 11.00 -12.63 -4.03
N VAL A 343 10.64 -11.54 -4.73
CA VAL A 343 9.74 -11.54 -5.88
C VAL A 343 10.31 -10.67 -6.99
N ASP A 344 10.40 -11.22 -8.19
CA ASP A 344 10.73 -10.56 -9.42
C ASP A 344 9.59 -10.79 -10.43
N GLY A 345 9.26 -9.79 -11.26
CA GLY A 345 8.18 -9.94 -12.24
C GLY A 345 7.64 -8.60 -12.72
N TRP A 346 6.43 -8.61 -13.24
CA TRP A 346 5.75 -7.39 -13.66
C TRP A 346 4.24 -7.53 -13.50
N ILE A 347 3.57 -6.41 -13.40
CA ILE A 347 2.11 -6.29 -13.37
C ILE A 347 1.65 -5.30 -14.43
N ASP A 348 0.48 -5.59 -15.01
CA ASP A 348 -0.32 -4.64 -15.76
C ASP A 348 -1.74 -4.59 -15.17
N PRO A 349 -2.69 -3.78 -15.68
CA PRO A 349 -4.05 -3.72 -15.13
C PRO A 349 -4.84 -5.04 -15.14
N GLN A 350 -4.43 -6.03 -15.93
CA GLN A 350 -5.15 -7.28 -16.11
C GLN A 350 -4.32 -8.52 -15.70
N GLN A 351 -3.00 -8.43 -15.74
CA GLN A 351 -2.12 -9.58 -15.60
C GLN A 351 -1.08 -9.38 -14.49
N LEU A 352 -0.87 -10.42 -13.71
CA LEU A 352 0.26 -10.58 -12.80
C LEU A 352 1.19 -11.64 -13.36
N PHE A 353 2.41 -11.25 -13.72
CA PHE A 353 3.48 -12.14 -14.15
C PHE A 353 4.62 -12.15 -13.13
N VAL A 354 4.88 -13.28 -12.52
CA VAL A 354 5.98 -13.50 -11.60
C VAL A 354 7.05 -14.30 -12.31
N SER A 355 8.20 -13.68 -12.57
CA SER A 355 9.33 -14.37 -13.22
C SER A 355 10.08 -15.29 -12.25
N ASP A 356 10.24 -14.86 -11.00
CA ASP A 356 10.87 -15.64 -9.93
C ASP A 356 10.26 -15.24 -8.58
N LEU A 357 9.74 -16.21 -7.83
CA LEU A 357 9.34 -16.06 -6.44
C LEU A 357 10.07 -17.09 -5.60
N LYS A 358 10.80 -16.62 -4.60
CA LYS A 358 11.46 -17.46 -3.61
C LYS A 358 10.96 -17.10 -2.22
N ALA A 359 10.48 -18.08 -1.49
CA ALA A 359 10.08 -17.96 -0.10
C ALA A 359 10.75 -19.07 0.72
N SER A 360 11.32 -18.73 1.85
CA SER A 360 12.04 -19.69 2.67
C SER A 360 11.75 -19.44 4.15
N GLY A 361 11.39 -20.51 4.87
CA GLY A 361 11.17 -20.48 6.32
C GLY A 361 9.96 -19.65 6.78
N ILE A 362 9.01 -19.37 5.89
CA ILE A 362 7.81 -18.57 6.21
C ILE A 362 6.91 -19.34 7.18
N LYS A 363 6.57 -18.70 8.31
CA LYS A 363 5.58 -19.23 9.26
C LYS A 363 4.32 -18.37 9.21
N TRP A 364 3.33 -18.84 8.51
CA TRP A 364 2.10 -18.11 8.28
C TRP A 364 0.97 -18.58 9.19
N PHE A 365 0.46 -17.67 10.00
CA PHE A 365 -0.75 -17.88 10.81
C PHE A 365 -1.96 -17.25 10.10
N LEU A 366 -2.87 -18.10 9.64
CA LEU A 366 -4.11 -17.66 9.02
C LEU A 366 -5.09 -17.21 10.12
N ASN A 367 -5.43 -15.92 10.11
CA ASN A 367 -6.43 -15.33 10.98
C ASN A 367 -7.86 -15.51 10.42
N LYS A 368 -8.87 -15.02 11.15
CA LYS A 368 -10.29 -15.11 10.72
C LYS A 368 -10.60 -14.26 9.49
N ASP A 369 -9.80 -13.23 9.21
CA ASP A 369 -10.05 -12.27 8.13
C ASP A 369 -9.48 -12.74 6.79
N TRP A 370 -8.69 -13.81 6.78
CA TRP A 370 -8.06 -14.39 5.60
C TRP A 370 -9.03 -14.61 4.42
N PRO A 371 -10.25 -15.16 4.61
CA PRO A 371 -11.16 -15.37 3.48
C PRO A 371 -11.59 -14.07 2.79
N GLN A 372 -11.72 -12.98 3.56
CA GLN A 372 -12.09 -11.66 3.01
C GLN A 372 -10.94 -11.06 2.21
N ILE A 373 -9.71 -11.15 2.73
CA ILE A 373 -8.50 -10.70 2.03
C ILE A 373 -8.35 -11.45 0.71
N TRP A 374 -8.53 -12.78 0.73
CA TRP A 374 -8.48 -13.62 -0.46
C TRP A 374 -9.54 -13.24 -1.50
N GLN A 375 -10.78 -13.00 -1.07
CA GLN A 375 -11.85 -12.55 -1.97
C GLN A 375 -11.53 -11.23 -2.68
N GLN A 376 -10.92 -10.28 -1.99
CA GLN A 376 -10.49 -9.01 -2.60
C GLN A 376 -9.38 -9.23 -3.63
N TRP A 377 -8.41 -10.06 -3.30
CA TRP A 377 -7.26 -10.36 -4.15
C TRP A 377 -7.61 -11.16 -5.39
N GLN A 378 -8.50 -12.15 -5.27
CA GLN A 378 -8.82 -13.06 -6.37
C GLN A 378 -9.45 -12.39 -7.58
N HIS A 379 -10.04 -11.20 -7.41
CA HIS A 379 -10.70 -10.45 -8.50
C HIS A 379 -9.80 -9.40 -9.15
N GLN A 380 -8.62 -9.14 -8.59
CA GLN A 380 -7.77 -8.03 -9.03
C GLN A 380 -7.17 -8.25 -10.43
N TYR A 381 -6.77 -9.49 -10.76
CA TYR A 381 -6.16 -9.83 -12.04
C TYR A 381 -6.98 -10.91 -12.76
N THR A 382 -7.08 -10.81 -14.08
CA THR A 382 -7.72 -11.83 -14.94
C THR A 382 -6.81 -13.02 -15.16
N ASP A 383 -5.50 -12.76 -15.27
CA ASP A 383 -4.48 -13.76 -15.53
C ASP A 383 -3.35 -13.69 -14.49
N ILE A 384 -2.91 -14.86 -14.00
CA ILE A 384 -1.81 -14.98 -13.05
C ILE A 384 -0.86 -16.08 -13.54
N ILE A 385 0.38 -15.67 -13.79
CA ILE A 385 1.42 -16.51 -14.38
C ILE A 385 2.64 -16.52 -13.48
N PHE A 386 3.17 -17.70 -13.18
CA PHE A 386 4.44 -17.92 -12.50
C PHE A 386 5.39 -18.65 -13.43
N LYS A 387 6.52 -18.04 -13.76
CA LYS A 387 7.59 -18.73 -14.48
C LYS A 387 8.32 -19.68 -13.54
N ASN A 388 8.75 -19.16 -12.38
CA ASN A 388 9.37 -19.97 -11.33
C ASN A 388 8.78 -19.53 -9.98
N LEU A 389 8.35 -20.51 -9.17
CA LEU A 389 7.98 -20.29 -7.78
C LEU A 389 8.63 -21.39 -6.95
N ASN A 390 9.39 -21.01 -5.94
CA ASN A 390 10.06 -21.92 -5.04
C ASN A 390 9.79 -21.52 -3.59
N ILE A 391 9.09 -22.37 -2.86
CA ILE A 391 8.81 -22.22 -1.43
C ILE A 391 9.52 -23.34 -0.70
N ASN A 392 10.36 -23.01 0.29
CA ASN A 392 11.14 -23.99 1.03
C ASN A 392 10.86 -23.91 2.51
N ASN A 393 10.76 -25.05 3.18
CA ASN A 393 10.69 -25.22 4.62
C ASN A 393 9.73 -24.24 5.30
N SER A 394 8.55 -24.06 4.71
CA SER A 394 7.55 -23.12 5.21
C SER A 394 6.48 -23.82 6.05
N GLN A 395 5.74 -23.04 6.83
CA GLN A 395 4.68 -23.54 7.71
C GLN A 395 3.43 -22.70 7.56
N ILE A 396 2.27 -23.35 7.55
CA ILE A 396 0.95 -22.68 7.58
C ILE A 396 0.14 -23.30 8.72
N THR A 397 -0.42 -22.44 9.57
CA THR A 397 -1.25 -22.87 10.69
C THR A 397 -2.56 -22.07 10.72
N SER A 398 -3.67 -22.75 10.93
CA SER A 398 -4.97 -22.13 11.18
C SER A 398 -5.70 -22.82 12.31
N SER A 399 -6.10 -22.07 13.32
CA SER A 399 -7.00 -22.50 14.40
C SER A 399 -8.40 -21.91 14.26
N ALA A 400 -8.59 -20.97 13.34
CA ALA A 400 -9.81 -20.18 13.17
C ALA A 400 -10.78 -20.73 12.12
N THR A 401 -10.36 -21.72 11.35
CA THR A 401 -11.19 -22.41 10.34
C THR A 401 -12.05 -23.50 10.98
N ALA A 402 -13.13 -23.90 10.29
CA ALA A 402 -13.99 -25.02 10.72
C ALA A 402 -13.20 -26.32 10.89
N ILE A 403 -12.10 -26.47 10.12
CA ILE A 403 -11.17 -27.58 10.22
C ILE A 403 -9.81 -27.00 10.59
N PRO A 404 -9.37 -27.06 11.86
CA PRO A 404 -8.07 -26.58 12.28
C PRO A 404 -6.95 -27.43 11.65
N PHE A 405 -5.87 -26.77 11.22
CA PHE A 405 -4.74 -27.45 10.62
C PHE A 405 -3.40 -26.80 10.94
N GLN A 406 -2.36 -27.59 10.90
CA GLN A 406 -0.96 -27.17 10.94
C GLN A 406 -0.19 -27.98 9.87
N LEU A 407 0.49 -27.29 8.98
CA LEU A 407 1.33 -27.89 7.93
C LEU A 407 2.72 -27.30 8.06
N ALA A 408 3.76 -28.12 8.19
CA ALA A 408 5.14 -27.72 8.39
C ALA A 408 6.09 -28.49 7.46
N GLY A 409 7.25 -27.88 7.15
CA GLY A 409 8.16 -28.39 6.15
C GLY A 409 7.50 -28.44 4.77
N ILE A 410 6.83 -27.34 4.41
CA ILE A 410 6.20 -27.18 3.10
C ILE A 410 7.27 -26.77 2.11
N ASP A 411 7.48 -27.60 1.08
CA ASP A 411 8.28 -27.28 -0.09
C ASP A 411 7.38 -27.31 -1.31
N ILE A 412 7.39 -26.23 -2.10
CA ILE A 412 6.61 -26.12 -3.33
C ILE A 412 7.52 -25.61 -4.44
N ASP A 413 7.57 -26.34 -5.54
CA ASP A 413 8.25 -25.95 -6.77
C ASP A 413 7.22 -25.86 -7.91
N VAL A 414 7.20 -24.72 -8.59
CA VAL A 414 6.29 -24.45 -9.71
C VAL A 414 7.09 -23.93 -10.87
N GLN A 415 6.86 -24.50 -12.07
CA GLN A 415 7.55 -24.10 -13.30
C GLN A 415 6.54 -23.82 -14.41
N ASP A 416 6.72 -22.67 -15.08
CA ASP A 416 5.95 -22.23 -16.25
C ASP A 416 4.42 -22.33 -16.06
N ALA A 417 3.93 -21.97 -14.86
CA ALA A 417 2.54 -22.20 -14.47
C ALA A 417 1.64 -21.01 -14.79
N VAL A 418 0.51 -21.30 -15.43
CA VAL A 418 -0.64 -20.41 -15.56
C VAL A 418 -1.68 -20.86 -14.53
N LEU A 419 -1.76 -20.12 -13.41
CA LEU A 419 -2.63 -20.46 -12.28
C LEU A 419 -4.02 -19.82 -12.38
N LYS A 420 -4.16 -18.76 -13.16
CA LYS A 420 -5.43 -18.13 -13.45
C LYS A 420 -5.43 -17.71 -14.91
N GLN A 421 -6.49 -18.01 -15.65
CA GLN A 421 -6.67 -17.64 -17.04
C GLN A 421 -8.11 -17.21 -17.29
N ASN A 422 -8.31 -16.03 -17.93
CA ASN A 422 -9.63 -15.48 -18.21
C ASN A 422 -10.54 -15.48 -16.94
N ASN A 423 -9.99 -15.04 -15.82
CA ASN A 423 -10.64 -14.97 -14.52
C ASN A 423 -11.05 -16.34 -13.90
N GLN A 424 -10.56 -17.44 -14.42
CA GLN A 424 -10.81 -18.80 -13.92
C GLN A 424 -9.56 -19.40 -13.28
N TRP A 425 -9.68 -19.85 -12.02
CA TRP A 425 -8.62 -20.52 -11.30
C TRP A 425 -8.41 -21.95 -11.79
N GLY A 426 -7.15 -22.40 -11.82
CA GLY A 426 -6.74 -23.73 -12.19
C GLY A 426 -5.27 -23.74 -12.65
N LEU A 427 -4.63 -24.89 -12.65
CA LEU A 427 -3.35 -25.04 -13.34
C LEU A 427 -3.62 -25.26 -14.83
N TRP A 428 -3.63 -24.18 -15.62
CA TRP A 428 -3.91 -24.23 -17.06
C TRP A 428 -2.72 -24.69 -17.89
N GLN A 429 -1.52 -24.40 -17.39
CA GLN A 429 -0.25 -24.81 -17.97
C GLN A 429 0.80 -24.93 -16.88
N GLY A 430 1.87 -25.73 -17.11
CA GLY A 430 3.02 -25.82 -16.23
C GLY A 430 3.04 -27.05 -15.35
N GLN A 431 3.98 -27.06 -14.41
CA GLN A 431 4.24 -28.17 -13.50
C GLN A 431 4.25 -27.66 -12.06
N LEU A 432 3.76 -28.47 -11.14
CA LEU A 432 3.79 -28.19 -9.70
C LEU A 432 4.19 -29.46 -8.95
N GLU A 433 5.19 -29.34 -8.11
CA GLU A 433 5.56 -30.32 -7.11
C GLU A 433 5.42 -29.72 -5.72
N ALA A 434 4.77 -30.44 -4.81
CA ALA A 434 4.60 -30.04 -3.43
C ALA A 434 4.94 -31.17 -2.48
N ASN A 435 5.77 -30.88 -1.48
CA ASN A 435 6.16 -31.79 -0.43
C ASN A 435 5.76 -31.21 0.92
N LEU A 436 5.35 -32.05 1.86
CA LEU A 436 4.97 -31.69 3.21
C LEU A 436 5.73 -32.58 4.18
N GLY A 437 6.54 -32.02 5.06
CA GLY A 437 7.26 -32.79 6.07
C GLY A 437 6.33 -33.35 7.14
N PHE A 438 5.45 -32.50 7.69
CA PHE A 438 4.47 -32.85 8.72
C PHE A 438 3.18 -32.08 8.53
N GLY A 439 2.07 -32.76 8.73
CA GLY A 439 0.74 -32.14 8.73
C GLY A 439 -0.14 -32.70 9.84
N SER A 440 -0.94 -31.82 10.45
CA SER A 440 -2.07 -32.18 11.30
C SER A 440 -3.30 -31.46 10.78
N ILE A 441 -4.29 -32.22 10.32
CA ILE A 441 -5.56 -31.67 9.80
C ILE A 441 -6.67 -32.25 10.65
N ASN A 442 -7.35 -31.42 11.44
CA ASN A 442 -8.39 -31.83 12.38
C ASN A 442 -7.95 -33.07 13.19
N GLN A 443 -6.78 -33.00 13.83
CA GLN A 443 -6.14 -34.07 14.64
C GLN A 443 -5.66 -35.33 13.86
N VAL A 444 -5.87 -35.42 12.56
CA VAL A 444 -5.28 -36.49 11.75
C VAL A 444 -3.87 -36.11 11.32
N ILE A 445 -2.91 -36.95 11.67
CA ILE A 445 -1.48 -36.72 11.41
C ILE A 445 -1.11 -37.28 10.05
N ILE A 446 -0.44 -36.46 9.24
CA ILE A 446 0.09 -36.81 7.92
C ILE A 446 1.60 -36.57 7.96
N ASN A 447 2.39 -37.52 7.49
CA ASN A 447 3.85 -37.43 7.47
C ASN A 447 4.37 -37.57 6.03
N GLN A 448 5.28 -36.67 5.63
CA GLN A 448 5.98 -36.75 4.34
C GLN A 448 5.05 -36.89 3.13
N ALA A 449 4.01 -36.04 3.05
CA ALA A 449 3.12 -36.06 1.90
C ALA A 449 3.78 -35.47 0.65
N ILE A 450 3.43 -36.04 -0.51
CA ILE A 450 3.97 -35.63 -1.81
C ILE A 450 2.81 -35.47 -2.80
N ALA A 451 2.81 -34.35 -3.55
CA ALA A 451 1.90 -34.13 -4.66
C ALA A 451 2.67 -33.66 -5.88
N THR A 452 2.47 -34.33 -7.04
CA THR A 452 3.01 -33.89 -8.32
C THR A 452 1.89 -33.75 -9.33
N MET A 453 1.85 -32.64 -10.03
CA MET A 453 0.84 -32.38 -11.05
C MET A 453 1.40 -31.57 -12.20
N HIS A 454 0.82 -31.73 -13.36
CA HIS A 454 1.13 -30.92 -14.53
C HIS A 454 -0.12 -30.56 -15.31
N SER A 455 0.00 -29.60 -16.17
CA SER A 455 -1.04 -29.22 -17.14
C SER A 455 -0.42 -28.81 -18.45
N ASN A 456 -1.06 -29.17 -19.54
CA ASN A 456 -0.70 -28.73 -20.88
C ASN A 456 -1.97 -28.27 -21.61
N ALA A 457 -2.01 -26.98 -21.97
CA ALA A 457 -3.14 -26.37 -22.67
C ALA A 457 -4.50 -26.66 -22.00
N GLY A 458 -4.58 -26.56 -20.67
CA GLY A 458 -5.79 -26.78 -19.90
C GLY A 458 -6.16 -28.25 -19.66
N LYS A 459 -5.32 -29.20 -20.03
CA LYS A 459 -5.48 -30.60 -19.65
C LYS A 459 -4.67 -30.86 -18.38
N TRP A 460 -5.30 -30.67 -17.24
CA TRP A 460 -4.68 -30.84 -15.93
C TRP A 460 -4.66 -32.31 -15.52
N GLN A 461 -3.56 -32.72 -14.92
CA GLN A 461 -3.36 -34.09 -14.40
C GLN A 461 -2.63 -34.04 -13.05
N LEU A 462 -3.18 -34.71 -12.04
CA LEU A 462 -2.52 -35.10 -10.81
C LEU A 462 -1.84 -36.45 -11.04
N ASP A 463 -0.53 -36.42 -11.23
CA ASP A 463 0.25 -37.62 -11.52
C ASP A 463 0.37 -38.52 -10.30
N LYS A 464 0.58 -37.88 -9.15
CA LYS A 464 0.81 -38.56 -7.89
C LYS A 464 0.36 -37.66 -6.73
N LEU A 465 -0.45 -38.22 -5.85
CA LEU A 465 -0.65 -37.70 -4.49
C LEU A 465 -0.42 -38.90 -3.56
N VAL A 466 0.43 -38.70 -2.55
CA VAL A 466 0.67 -39.68 -1.49
C VAL A 466 0.56 -38.98 -0.15
N LEU A 467 -0.35 -39.43 0.67
CA LEU A 467 -0.57 -38.95 2.04
C LEU A 467 -0.32 -40.12 3.00
N PRO A 468 0.89 -40.25 3.55
CA PRO A 468 1.17 -41.25 4.59
C PRO A 468 0.58 -40.78 5.93
N PHE A 469 -0.08 -41.66 6.62
CA PHE A 469 -0.55 -41.50 8.00
C PHE A 469 0.42 -42.20 8.95
N ASN A 470 0.17 -42.13 10.26
CA ASN A 470 0.96 -42.91 11.23
C ASN A 470 0.99 -44.41 10.90
N HIS A 471 -0.12 -44.91 10.41
CA HIS A 471 -0.27 -46.27 9.90
C HIS A 471 -1.02 -46.17 8.58
N GLY A 472 -0.40 -46.68 7.51
CA GLY A 472 -1.01 -46.70 6.18
C GLY A 472 -0.82 -45.41 5.37
N MET A 473 -1.44 -45.41 4.18
CA MET A 473 -1.30 -44.28 3.23
C MET A 473 -2.50 -44.16 2.30
N LEU A 474 -2.74 -42.92 1.85
CA LEU A 474 -3.70 -42.62 0.79
C LEU A 474 -2.93 -42.21 -0.47
N LYS A 475 -3.30 -42.80 -1.62
CA LYS A 475 -2.76 -42.44 -2.95
C LYS A 475 -3.90 -41.94 -3.83
N ALA A 476 -3.65 -40.87 -4.59
CA ALA A 476 -4.62 -40.40 -5.57
C ALA A 476 -3.98 -40.04 -6.90
N ARG A 477 -4.77 -40.18 -7.97
CA ARG A 477 -4.53 -39.65 -9.31
C ARG A 477 -5.81 -39.04 -9.83
N ALA A 478 -5.69 -37.92 -10.54
CA ALA A 478 -6.87 -37.25 -11.12
C ALA A 478 -6.51 -36.62 -12.46
N ARG A 479 -7.52 -36.33 -13.27
CA ARG A 479 -7.39 -35.54 -14.49
C ARG A 479 -8.64 -34.72 -14.73
N VAL A 480 -8.46 -33.49 -15.27
CA VAL A 480 -9.56 -32.60 -15.62
C VAL A 480 -9.20 -31.88 -16.91
N ALA A 481 -10.12 -31.81 -17.87
CA ALA A 481 -9.96 -30.94 -19.04
C ALA A 481 -10.55 -29.56 -18.73
N LEU A 482 -9.72 -28.61 -18.26
CA LEU A 482 -10.13 -27.25 -17.93
C LEU A 482 -10.53 -26.44 -19.18
N ASN A 483 -9.95 -26.78 -20.33
CA ASN A 483 -10.21 -26.14 -21.63
C ASN A 483 -11.53 -26.58 -22.29
N ASP A 484 -12.18 -27.63 -21.76
CA ASP A 484 -13.50 -28.07 -22.21
C ASP A 484 -14.58 -27.37 -21.37
N PRO A 485 -15.60 -26.73 -21.95
CA PRO A 485 -16.70 -26.11 -21.19
C PRO A 485 -17.44 -27.08 -20.24
N GLN A 486 -17.50 -28.35 -20.59
CA GLN A 486 -18.10 -29.40 -19.74
C GLN A 486 -17.17 -29.92 -18.66
N ARG A 487 -15.85 -29.67 -18.77
CA ARG A 487 -14.80 -30.10 -17.82
C ARG A 487 -14.92 -31.55 -17.40
N PRO A 488 -14.77 -32.50 -18.34
CA PRO A 488 -14.72 -33.92 -17.98
C PRO A 488 -13.56 -34.18 -17.00
N TRP A 489 -13.86 -34.95 -15.96
CA TRP A 489 -12.88 -35.26 -14.92
C TRP A 489 -12.91 -36.75 -14.54
N GLN A 490 -11.81 -37.24 -14.00
CA GLN A 490 -11.68 -38.56 -13.43
C GLN A 490 -10.80 -38.50 -12.18
N LEU A 491 -11.15 -39.30 -11.16
CA LEU A 491 -10.43 -39.48 -9.92
C LEU A 491 -10.27 -40.98 -9.62
N THR A 492 -9.06 -41.37 -9.28
CA THR A 492 -8.76 -42.68 -8.68
C THR A 492 -8.07 -42.47 -7.35
N LEU A 493 -8.60 -43.03 -6.30
CA LEU A 493 -8.08 -42.93 -4.94
C LEU A 493 -7.94 -44.37 -4.38
N MET A 494 -6.82 -44.64 -3.73
CA MET A 494 -6.51 -45.91 -3.07
C MET A 494 -5.97 -45.62 -1.69
N GLY A 495 -6.62 -46.17 -0.69
CA GLY A 495 -6.17 -46.12 0.71
C GLY A 495 -5.83 -47.52 1.17
N ASP A 496 -4.68 -47.63 1.82
CA ASP A 496 -4.21 -48.85 2.47
C ASP A 496 -3.99 -48.57 3.95
N THR A 497 -4.73 -49.24 4.79
CA THR A 497 -4.62 -49.14 6.28
C THR A 497 -4.78 -47.70 6.77
N ILE A 498 -5.65 -46.88 6.16
CA ILE A 498 -5.88 -45.48 6.59
C ILE A 498 -6.63 -45.45 7.93
N PRO A 499 -6.35 -44.50 8.83
CA PRO A 499 -7.02 -44.45 10.14
C PRO A 499 -8.53 -44.25 10.03
N ALA A 500 -9.33 -45.06 10.68
CA ALA A 500 -10.80 -44.95 10.66
C ALA A 500 -11.33 -43.63 11.26
N GLN A 501 -10.50 -42.94 12.08
CA GLN A 501 -10.81 -41.63 12.64
C GLN A 501 -11.05 -40.55 11.55
N ILE A 502 -10.55 -40.73 10.34
CA ILE A 502 -10.83 -39.84 9.20
C ILE A 502 -12.33 -39.69 8.97
N LEU A 503 -13.12 -40.75 9.15
CA LEU A 503 -14.57 -40.72 8.97
C LEU A 503 -15.24 -39.74 9.93
N SER A 504 -14.81 -39.71 11.19
CA SER A 504 -15.36 -38.78 12.19
C SER A 504 -14.75 -37.38 12.12
N GLN A 505 -13.46 -37.28 11.85
CA GLN A 505 -12.72 -36.01 11.91
C GLN A 505 -12.83 -35.18 10.61
N TRP A 506 -12.75 -35.81 9.44
CA TRP A 506 -12.81 -35.11 8.15
C TRP A 506 -14.20 -35.12 7.52
N LEU A 507 -14.96 -36.23 7.68
CA LEU A 507 -16.29 -36.39 7.10
C LEU A 507 -17.41 -36.09 8.13
N SER A 508 -17.06 -35.63 9.34
CA SER A 508 -18.00 -35.30 10.40
C SER A 508 -19.00 -36.44 10.74
N LEU A 509 -18.60 -37.69 10.50
CA LEU A 509 -19.44 -38.81 10.86
C LEU A 509 -19.57 -38.87 12.40
N PRO A 510 -20.78 -38.90 12.98
CA PRO A 510 -20.98 -38.87 14.43
C PRO A 510 -20.74 -40.24 15.09
N LEU A 511 -19.65 -40.85 14.75
CA LEU A 511 -19.19 -42.15 15.29
C LEU A 511 -17.70 -42.06 15.64
N PRO A 512 -17.33 -42.11 16.91
CA PRO A 512 -15.91 -42.12 17.33
C PRO A 512 -15.32 -43.52 17.06
N LEU A 513 -14.78 -43.70 15.88
CA LEU A 513 -14.22 -44.96 15.41
C LEU A 513 -12.70 -44.97 15.49
N THR A 514 -12.11 -46.12 15.83
CA THR A 514 -10.70 -46.47 15.64
C THR A 514 -10.58 -47.69 14.77
N GLY A 515 -9.38 -47.96 14.28
CA GLY A 515 -9.10 -49.06 13.37
C GLY A 515 -8.53 -48.59 12.06
N ALA A 516 -8.56 -49.43 11.04
CA ALA A 516 -8.01 -49.14 9.74
C ALA A 516 -9.03 -49.42 8.62
N ILE A 517 -8.87 -48.64 7.53
CA ILE A 517 -9.74 -48.75 6.33
C ILE A 517 -8.85 -48.94 5.11
N ASP A 518 -9.16 -49.99 4.33
CA ASP A 518 -8.66 -50.12 2.96
C ASP A 518 -9.73 -49.62 2.01
N THR A 519 -9.38 -48.67 1.12
CA THR A 519 -10.40 -48.09 0.23
C THR A 519 -9.93 -48.01 -1.22
N GLN A 520 -10.86 -48.20 -2.14
CA GLN A 520 -10.67 -47.95 -3.55
C GLN A 520 -11.84 -47.15 -4.11
N ILE A 521 -11.55 -45.93 -4.61
CA ILE A 521 -12.55 -45.03 -5.17
C ILE A 521 -12.18 -44.75 -6.62
N LYS A 522 -13.13 -44.88 -7.54
CA LYS A 522 -12.99 -44.56 -8.96
C LYS A 522 -14.24 -43.75 -9.36
N LEU A 523 -14.03 -42.46 -9.59
CA LEU A 523 -15.12 -41.56 -9.94
C LEU A 523 -14.80 -40.84 -11.25
N HIS A 524 -15.85 -40.50 -12.00
CA HIS A 524 -15.75 -39.67 -13.19
C HIS A 524 -17.06 -38.87 -13.40
N GLY A 525 -16.98 -37.83 -14.17
CA GLY A 525 -18.14 -37.00 -14.46
C GLY A 525 -17.79 -35.74 -15.25
N LEU A 526 -18.69 -34.78 -15.25
CA LEU A 526 -18.53 -33.47 -15.85
C LEU A 526 -18.57 -32.40 -14.75
N ALA A 527 -17.69 -31.39 -14.77
CA ALA A 527 -17.60 -30.32 -13.75
C ALA A 527 -17.74 -28.91 -14.32
N GLY A 528 -18.36 -28.76 -15.49
CA GLY A 528 -18.60 -27.45 -16.11
C GLY A 528 -19.54 -26.56 -15.30
N THR A 529 -20.54 -27.16 -14.70
CA THR A 529 -21.48 -26.50 -13.76
C THR A 529 -21.79 -27.46 -12.61
N GLN A 530 -22.31 -26.93 -11.47
CA GLN A 530 -22.77 -27.76 -10.36
C GLN A 530 -23.87 -28.74 -10.79
N ALA A 531 -24.77 -28.33 -11.67
CA ALA A 531 -25.80 -29.19 -12.22
C ALA A 531 -25.20 -30.36 -13.02
N ASN A 532 -24.18 -30.09 -13.87
CA ASN A 532 -23.47 -31.10 -14.60
C ASN A 532 -22.73 -32.07 -13.67
N PHE A 533 -22.05 -31.53 -12.64
CA PHE A 533 -21.38 -32.36 -11.64
C PHE A 533 -22.37 -33.31 -10.97
N ASN A 534 -23.50 -32.79 -10.48
CA ASN A 534 -24.51 -33.55 -9.80
C ASN A 534 -25.15 -34.61 -10.71
N HIS A 535 -25.38 -34.33 -12.00
CA HIS A 535 -26.05 -35.25 -12.93
C HIS A 535 -25.12 -36.33 -13.50
N TYR A 536 -23.86 -35.97 -13.79
CA TYR A 536 -22.95 -36.90 -14.50
C TYR A 536 -22.00 -37.66 -13.58
N LEU A 537 -22.06 -37.43 -12.24
CA LEU A 537 -21.24 -38.23 -11.30
C LEU A 537 -21.52 -39.71 -11.44
N SER A 538 -20.49 -40.47 -11.75
CA SER A 538 -20.57 -41.91 -11.89
C SER A 538 -19.29 -42.58 -11.37
N GLY A 539 -19.42 -43.84 -10.92
CA GLY A 539 -18.27 -44.61 -10.45
C GLY A 539 -18.56 -45.50 -9.25
N THR A 540 -17.50 -45.92 -8.55
CA THR A 540 -17.60 -46.84 -7.39
C THR A 540 -16.69 -46.38 -6.28
N ALA A 541 -17.09 -46.59 -5.04
CA ALA A 541 -16.27 -46.45 -3.85
C ALA A 541 -16.47 -47.64 -2.94
N ASN A 542 -15.37 -48.38 -2.67
CA ASN A 542 -15.35 -49.53 -1.81
C ASN A 542 -14.46 -49.26 -0.61
N ALA A 543 -14.86 -49.72 0.58
CA ALA A 543 -14.04 -49.64 1.78
C ALA A 543 -14.21 -50.91 2.64
N ASP A 544 -13.09 -51.53 2.97
CA ASP A 544 -12.99 -52.67 3.89
C ASP A 544 -12.47 -52.17 5.24
N PHE A 545 -13.04 -52.68 6.31
CA PHE A 545 -12.71 -52.26 7.67
C PHE A 545 -11.88 -53.32 8.39
N ARG A 546 -10.76 -52.95 8.99
CA ARG A 546 -9.90 -53.80 9.77
C ARG A 546 -9.80 -53.32 11.20
N GLN A 547 -9.96 -54.25 12.15
CA GLN A 547 -9.87 -53.94 13.58
C GLN A 547 -10.69 -52.70 14.00
N LEU A 548 -11.88 -52.55 13.40
CA LEU A 548 -12.76 -51.45 13.70
C LEU A 548 -13.27 -51.57 15.12
N ALA A 549 -13.24 -50.46 15.86
CA ALA A 549 -13.83 -50.38 17.19
C ALA A 549 -14.44 -49.02 17.46
N LEU A 550 -15.45 -49.02 18.31
CA LEU A 550 -16.05 -47.83 18.88
C LEU A 550 -15.29 -47.43 20.15
N ILE A 551 -14.88 -46.18 20.25
CA ILE A 551 -14.06 -45.67 21.39
C ILE A 551 -14.76 -44.57 22.11
N ASN A 552 -14.47 -44.40 23.42
CA ASN A 552 -14.94 -43.27 24.25
C ASN A 552 -16.45 -43.09 24.32
N ILE A 553 -17.23 -44.11 23.97
CA ILE A 553 -18.69 -44.11 24.10
C ILE A 553 -19.21 -45.54 24.27
N THR A 554 -20.19 -45.72 25.10
CA THR A 554 -20.90 -47.01 25.21
C THR A 554 -22.06 -47.09 24.19
N PRO A 555 -22.48 -48.30 23.77
CA PRO A 555 -23.65 -48.50 22.91
C PRO A 555 -24.93 -47.75 23.43
N GLN A 556 -25.15 -47.77 24.73
CA GLN A 556 -26.29 -47.12 25.37
C GLN A 556 -26.19 -45.59 25.32
N GLN A 557 -24.99 -45.03 25.54
CA GLN A 557 -24.78 -43.60 25.40
C GLN A 557 -24.99 -43.13 23.95
N LEU A 558 -24.46 -43.91 22.97
CA LEU A 558 -24.72 -43.61 21.57
C LEU A 558 -26.19 -43.62 21.20
N PHE A 559 -26.92 -44.64 21.69
CA PHE A 559 -28.36 -44.77 21.52
C PHE A 559 -29.09 -43.54 22.07
N THR A 560 -28.79 -43.13 23.32
CA THR A 560 -29.42 -41.99 23.98
C THR A 560 -29.12 -40.67 23.28
N GLN A 561 -27.88 -40.49 22.87
CA GLN A 561 -27.51 -39.27 22.15
C GLN A 561 -28.16 -39.19 20.77
N TRP A 562 -28.20 -40.29 20.00
CA TRP A 562 -28.86 -40.32 18.73
C TRP A 562 -30.39 -40.25 18.80
N GLN A 563 -30.98 -40.61 19.93
CA GLN A 563 -32.39 -40.42 20.20
C GLN A 563 -32.71 -38.94 20.42
N GLN A 564 -31.85 -38.19 21.09
CA GLN A 564 -32.06 -36.80 21.53
C GLN A 564 -31.58 -35.75 20.56
N SER A 565 -30.58 -36.03 19.71
CA SER A 565 -29.94 -35.03 18.86
C SER A 565 -30.03 -35.35 17.38
N ASN A 566 -30.01 -34.28 16.57
CA ASN A 566 -29.80 -34.34 15.13
C ASN A 566 -28.30 -34.53 14.83
N PHE A 567 -27.76 -35.77 14.95
CA PHE A 567 -26.38 -36.14 14.59
C PHE A 567 -25.28 -35.07 14.84
N SER A 568 -25.49 -34.18 15.80
CA SER A 568 -24.43 -33.28 16.25
C SER A 568 -23.38 -34.07 17.03
N THR A 569 -22.16 -33.55 17.10
CA THR A 569 -20.98 -34.12 17.76
C THR A 569 -21.30 -34.99 18.99
N VAL A 570 -20.90 -36.25 18.93
CA VAL A 570 -21.08 -37.21 20.02
C VAL A 570 -20.19 -36.78 21.20
N ASN A 571 -20.84 -36.55 22.37
CA ASN A 571 -20.11 -36.27 23.61
C ASN A 571 -19.36 -37.54 24.03
N GLN A 572 -18.03 -37.51 23.95
CA GLN A 572 -17.18 -38.63 24.33
C GLN A 572 -16.94 -38.64 25.84
N THR A 573 -16.93 -39.82 26.42
CA THR A 573 -16.52 -40.07 27.80
C THR A 573 -15.24 -40.85 27.83
N ALA A 574 -14.15 -40.25 28.33
CA ALA A 574 -12.80 -40.82 28.31
C ALA A 574 -12.64 -42.20 29.01
N THR A 575 -13.66 -42.70 29.69
CA THR A 575 -13.64 -43.93 30.49
C THR A 575 -14.39 -45.09 29.86
N ALA A 576 -15.02 -44.92 28.68
CA ALA A 576 -15.74 -46.01 28.04
C ALA A 576 -14.74 -47.05 27.45
N PRO A 577 -14.91 -48.34 27.69
CA PRO A 577 -14.06 -49.36 27.12
C PRO A 577 -14.20 -49.42 25.60
N GLU A 578 -13.12 -49.80 24.93
CA GLU A 578 -13.12 -50.00 23.48
C GLU A 578 -14.04 -51.20 23.13
N LEU A 579 -14.95 -50.99 22.17
CA LEU A 579 -15.88 -52.00 21.69
C LEU A 579 -15.48 -52.42 20.26
N PRO A 580 -14.85 -53.61 20.10
CA PRO A 580 -14.52 -54.13 18.78
C PRO A 580 -15.76 -54.40 17.92
N LEU A 581 -15.73 -53.91 16.68
CA LEU A 581 -16.81 -54.06 15.69
C LEU A 581 -16.39 -54.96 14.55
N THR A 582 -17.31 -55.82 14.09
CA THR A 582 -17.22 -56.50 12.80
C THR A 582 -18.13 -55.79 11.82
N ALA A 583 -17.58 -55.22 10.75
CA ALA A 583 -18.36 -54.53 9.73
C ALA A 583 -18.30 -55.21 8.38
N THR A 584 -19.41 -55.18 7.65
CA THR A 584 -19.42 -55.55 6.22
C THR A 584 -18.71 -54.47 5.41
N PRO A 585 -18.15 -54.82 4.22
CA PRO A 585 -17.58 -53.78 3.33
C PRO A 585 -18.61 -52.69 2.99
N LEU A 586 -18.15 -51.45 2.98
CA LEU A 586 -18.90 -50.33 2.41
C LEU A 586 -18.76 -50.35 0.90
N ILE A 587 -19.85 -50.48 0.17
CA ILE A 587 -19.87 -50.46 -1.29
C ILE A 587 -20.86 -49.36 -1.73
N LEU A 588 -20.34 -48.33 -2.39
CA LEU A 588 -21.10 -47.27 -3.00
C LEU A 588 -21.00 -47.34 -4.52
N THR A 589 -22.11 -47.24 -5.21
CA THR A 589 -22.16 -47.14 -6.67
C THR A 589 -22.86 -45.88 -7.07
N ALA A 590 -22.20 -45.01 -7.82
CA ALA A 590 -22.77 -43.79 -8.38
C ALA A 590 -23.07 -44.03 -9.88
N GLN A 591 -24.26 -43.67 -10.32
CA GLN A 591 -24.66 -43.72 -11.70
C GLN A 591 -25.54 -42.52 -12.03
N HIS A 592 -25.05 -41.66 -12.93
CA HIS A 592 -25.77 -40.43 -13.34
C HIS A 592 -26.33 -39.64 -12.16
N GLY A 593 -25.48 -39.35 -11.17
CA GLY A 593 -25.86 -38.55 -9.98
C GLY A 593 -26.70 -39.30 -8.94
N THR A 594 -27.08 -40.53 -9.17
CA THR A 594 -27.72 -41.37 -8.14
C THR A 594 -26.63 -42.23 -7.49
N ILE A 595 -26.43 -42.07 -6.19
CA ILE A 595 -25.50 -42.83 -5.35
C ILE A 595 -26.32 -43.85 -4.56
N GLN A 596 -26.01 -45.13 -4.71
CA GLN A 596 -26.61 -46.22 -3.96
C GLN A 596 -25.57 -46.92 -3.10
N MET A 597 -25.86 -47.07 -1.82
CA MET A 597 -25.07 -47.84 -0.88
C MET A 597 -25.63 -49.26 -0.76
N GLN A 598 -24.77 -50.24 -0.79
CA GLN A 598 -25.15 -51.60 -0.33
C GLN A 598 -25.31 -51.53 1.20
N PRO A 599 -26.31 -52.25 1.79
CA PRO A 599 -26.53 -52.19 3.22
C PRO A 599 -25.26 -52.50 4.02
N LEU A 600 -24.80 -51.50 4.80
CA LEU A 600 -23.66 -51.64 5.69
C LEU A 600 -24.11 -52.10 7.07
N THR A 601 -23.51 -53.17 7.56
CA THR A 601 -23.79 -53.68 8.93
C THR A 601 -22.50 -53.66 9.74
N ALA A 602 -22.57 -53.09 10.94
CA ALA A 602 -21.50 -53.14 11.95
C ALA A 602 -22.06 -53.80 13.22
N MET A 603 -21.40 -54.83 13.72
CA MET A 603 -21.86 -55.64 14.85
C MET A 603 -20.80 -55.78 15.94
N ALA A 604 -21.26 -55.81 17.18
CA ALA A 604 -20.51 -56.23 18.38
C ALA A 604 -21.43 -56.90 19.39
N LYS A 605 -20.86 -57.38 20.50
CA LYS A 605 -21.66 -57.96 21.57
C LYS A 605 -22.65 -56.91 22.12
N GLY A 606 -23.97 -57.16 21.93
CA GLY A 606 -25.04 -56.25 22.37
C GLY A 606 -25.19 -54.96 21.57
N PHE A 607 -24.56 -54.87 20.35
CA PHE A 607 -24.62 -53.70 19.47
C PHE A 607 -24.76 -54.18 18.00
N ALA A 608 -25.67 -53.57 17.26
CA ALA A 608 -25.76 -53.73 15.83
C ALA A 608 -26.20 -52.40 15.18
N LEU A 609 -25.43 -51.95 14.19
CA LEU A 609 -25.75 -50.79 13.37
C LEU A 609 -25.94 -51.24 11.92
N ASN A 610 -27.12 -50.93 11.34
CA ASN A 610 -27.38 -51.15 9.92
C ASN A 610 -27.65 -49.82 9.26
N ILE A 611 -26.98 -49.53 8.16
CA ILE A 611 -27.12 -48.31 7.36
C ILE A 611 -27.45 -48.73 5.92
N ASP A 612 -28.50 -48.16 5.37
CA ASP A 612 -28.88 -48.27 3.97
C ASP A 612 -29.22 -46.88 3.44
N SER A 613 -28.69 -46.52 2.27
CA SER A 613 -28.90 -45.19 1.75
C SER A 613 -28.89 -45.14 0.21
N ARG A 614 -29.70 -44.18 -0.26
CA ARG A 614 -29.76 -43.81 -1.68
C ARG A 614 -29.85 -42.28 -1.76
N TRP A 615 -28.92 -41.64 -2.46
CA TRP A 615 -28.92 -40.23 -2.68
C TRP A 615 -29.05 -39.91 -4.17
N ASN A 616 -29.96 -38.97 -4.50
CA ASN A 616 -30.00 -38.40 -5.82
C ASN A 616 -29.50 -36.96 -5.71
N LEU A 617 -28.32 -36.64 -6.31
CA LEU A 617 -27.71 -35.34 -6.25
C LEU A 617 -28.46 -34.25 -7.04
N THR A 618 -29.34 -34.67 -7.97
CA THR A 618 -30.15 -33.75 -8.79
C THR A 618 -31.52 -33.46 -8.19
N ASP A 619 -32.02 -34.35 -7.32
CA ASP A 619 -33.31 -34.20 -6.66
C ASP A 619 -33.21 -34.62 -5.20
N THR A 620 -33.11 -33.60 -4.34
CA THR A 620 -33.02 -33.79 -2.88
C THR A 620 -34.25 -34.48 -2.28
N LYS A 621 -35.42 -34.46 -2.97
CA LYS A 621 -36.63 -35.16 -2.55
C LYS A 621 -36.54 -36.68 -2.73
N GLN A 622 -35.61 -37.16 -3.51
CA GLN A 622 -35.38 -38.60 -3.69
C GLN A 622 -34.22 -39.13 -2.81
N GLN A 623 -33.85 -38.41 -1.78
CA GLN A 623 -32.84 -38.89 -0.81
C GLN A 623 -33.51 -39.80 0.21
N GLN A 624 -32.86 -40.92 0.46
CA GLN A 624 -33.25 -41.92 1.45
C GLN A 624 -32.02 -42.30 2.27
N LEU A 625 -32.12 -42.22 3.57
CA LEU A 625 -31.15 -42.77 4.51
C LEU A 625 -31.94 -43.49 5.62
N LYS A 626 -31.69 -44.75 5.79
CA LYS A 626 -32.23 -45.58 6.87
C LYS A 626 -31.11 -46.05 7.75
N LEU A 627 -31.18 -45.66 9.02
CA LEU A 627 -30.21 -46.07 10.01
C LEU A 627 -30.97 -46.80 11.12
N LYS A 628 -30.53 -48.04 11.42
CA LYS A 628 -31.08 -48.87 12.47
C LYS A 628 -29.99 -49.21 13.47
N LEU A 629 -30.12 -48.71 14.68
CA LEU A 629 -29.23 -48.98 15.81
C LEU A 629 -29.93 -49.89 16.80
N THR A 630 -29.36 -51.04 17.14
CA THR A 630 -29.84 -51.97 18.15
C THR A 630 -28.84 -52.06 19.28
N THR A 631 -29.27 -51.86 20.52
CA THR A 631 -28.45 -51.95 21.72
C THR A 631 -29.18 -52.84 22.75
N GLY A 632 -28.71 -54.07 22.96
CA GLY A 632 -29.45 -55.07 23.75
C GLY A 632 -30.80 -55.35 23.12
N CYS A 633 -31.90 -55.03 23.87
CA CYS A 633 -33.28 -55.20 23.42
C CYS A 633 -33.93 -53.90 22.90
N GLN A 634 -33.19 -52.77 22.88
CA GLN A 634 -33.67 -51.48 22.36
C GLN A 634 -33.27 -51.29 20.91
N GLN A 635 -34.17 -50.72 20.12
CA GLN A 635 -33.94 -50.40 18.72
C GLN A 635 -34.32 -48.97 18.41
N LEU A 636 -33.40 -48.23 17.78
CA LEU A 636 -33.59 -46.89 17.23
C LEU A 636 -33.58 -46.98 15.72
N ILE A 637 -34.61 -46.51 15.06
CA ILE A 637 -34.65 -46.38 13.60
C ILE A 637 -34.77 -44.91 13.27
N LYS A 638 -33.82 -44.39 12.52
CA LYS A 638 -33.86 -43.05 11.90
C LYS A 638 -34.03 -43.22 10.41
N GLU A 639 -35.02 -42.58 9.86
CA GLU A 639 -35.27 -42.55 8.43
C GLU A 639 -35.38 -41.12 7.95
N TRP A 640 -34.60 -40.79 6.94
CA TRP A 640 -34.74 -39.57 6.16
C TRP A 640 -35.34 -39.95 4.82
N LEU A 641 -36.52 -39.44 4.56
CA LEU A 641 -37.23 -39.65 3.32
C LEU A 641 -37.81 -38.33 2.84
N GLN A 642 -37.48 -37.93 1.63
CA GLN A 642 -38.02 -36.72 1.00
C GLN A 642 -37.84 -35.41 1.85
N GLY A 643 -36.70 -35.28 2.55
CA GLY A 643 -36.45 -34.13 3.41
C GLY A 643 -37.10 -34.13 4.77
N VAL A 644 -37.80 -35.24 5.13
CA VAL A 644 -38.44 -35.42 6.45
C VAL A 644 -37.65 -36.46 7.24
N SER A 645 -37.22 -36.12 8.44
CA SER A 645 -36.56 -37.03 9.37
C SER A 645 -37.61 -37.61 10.35
N THR A 646 -37.61 -38.93 10.47
CA THR A 646 -38.46 -39.65 11.46
C THR A 646 -37.55 -40.47 12.38
N VAL A 647 -37.86 -40.47 13.67
CA VAL A 647 -37.16 -41.26 14.68
C VAL A 647 -38.18 -42.18 15.33
N THR A 648 -37.96 -43.48 15.25
CA THR A 648 -38.79 -44.50 15.91
C THR A 648 -37.93 -45.25 16.92
N VAL A 649 -38.39 -45.33 18.13
CA VAL A 649 -37.76 -46.10 19.22
C VAL A 649 -38.64 -47.28 19.59
N ASP A 650 -38.09 -48.47 19.53
CA ASP A 650 -38.75 -49.68 20.02
C ASP A 650 -37.98 -50.24 21.22
N SER A 651 -38.64 -50.37 22.34
CA SER A 651 -38.07 -50.91 23.57
C SER A 651 -38.79 -52.22 23.94
N SER A 652 -38.56 -53.27 23.15
CA SER A 652 -39.19 -54.57 23.31
C SER A 652 -38.74 -55.38 24.54
N CYS A 653 -37.95 -54.74 25.45
CA CYS A 653 -37.46 -55.41 26.67
C CYS A 653 -38.53 -55.89 27.66
N ASN A 654 -39.75 -55.38 27.55
CA ASN A 654 -40.87 -55.69 28.49
C ASN A 654 -42.21 -56.08 27.77
N GLY A 655 -42.19 -56.52 26.54
CA GLY A 655 -43.41 -56.96 25.84
C GLY A 655 -44.43 -55.87 25.50
N ASN A 656 -44.17 -54.60 25.79
CA ASN A 656 -45.00 -53.46 25.44
C ASN A 656 -44.30 -52.57 24.42
N THR A 657 -44.68 -52.73 23.17
CA THR A 657 -44.26 -51.80 22.09
C THR A 657 -44.85 -50.43 22.29
N LYS A 658 -44.09 -49.45 22.76
CA LYS A 658 -44.47 -48.03 22.68
C LYS A 658 -43.89 -47.44 21.40
N TYR A 659 -44.70 -47.30 20.38
CA TYR A 659 -44.41 -46.43 19.24
C TYR A 659 -44.54 -44.99 19.66
N VAL A 660 -43.49 -44.26 19.71
CA VAL A 660 -43.51 -42.77 19.86
C VAL A 660 -42.94 -42.17 18.58
N PRO A 661 -43.75 -41.81 17.58
CA PRO A 661 -43.26 -41.06 16.44
C PRO A 661 -42.99 -39.63 16.89
N VAL A 662 -41.73 -39.25 16.95
CA VAL A 662 -41.33 -37.86 17.12
C VAL A 662 -41.05 -37.31 15.72
N LYS A 663 -41.96 -36.47 15.21
CA LYS A 663 -41.78 -35.73 13.97
C LYS A 663 -40.83 -34.57 14.27
N VAL A 664 -39.62 -34.63 13.86
CA VAL A 664 -38.67 -33.52 13.92
C VAL A 664 -38.57 -32.96 12.50
N GLU A 665 -39.07 -31.75 12.28
CA GLU A 665 -38.85 -31.00 11.06
C GLU A 665 -37.41 -30.47 11.10
N ASP A 666 -36.51 -31.13 10.40
CA ASP A 666 -35.15 -30.66 10.23
C ASP A 666 -34.82 -30.53 8.75
N THR A 667 -34.48 -29.33 8.33
CA THR A 667 -34.40 -28.91 6.94
C THR A 667 -33.03 -29.10 6.27
N ALA A 668 -32.05 -29.71 6.96
CA ALA A 668 -30.75 -29.93 6.38
C ALA A 668 -30.07 -31.23 6.85
N LEU A 669 -29.69 -32.08 5.92
CA LEU A 669 -28.59 -33.03 6.12
C LEU A 669 -27.29 -32.22 6.34
N PRO A 670 -26.37 -32.64 7.21
CA PRO A 670 -25.09 -31.97 7.35
C PRO A 670 -24.34 -31.98 6.00
N HIS A 671 -23.91 -30.80 5.56
CA HIS A 671 -23.10 -30.57 4.34
C HIS A 671 -21.67 -31.00 4.54
#